data_475cb1d24ecc036ae96d36555ecb4899
#
_entry.id   475cb1d24ecc036ae96d36555ecb4899
#
_cell.length_a   1.000
_cell.length_b   1.000
_cell.length_c   1.000
_cell.angle_alpha   90.00
_cell.angle_beta   90.00
_cell.angle_gamma   90.00
#
_symmetry.space_group_name_H-M   'P 1'
#
loop_
_entity.id
_entity.type
_entity.pdbx_description
1 polymer ?
#
loop_
_entity_poly.entity_id
_entity_poly.type
_entity_poly.pdbx_seq_one_letter_code
_entity_poly.pdbx_strand_id
1 'polypeptide(L)'
;MIYVFIFTLFLSSSLLFMVQPMFAKMALPMLGGSPGVWNLCMLFFQATLLAGYGYAHLTSRWLGVKKQAMLHLGVMVVPMLMLPMAIPEGWVAPRESDPTLWLLALLGVVVGLPFFAVSTMGPLMQKWFASTGHPHADDPYFLYAASNLGSMLALLAYPVLLEPLFRLSGQSNLWAAGYVGLVVMTGTCAMFVLRTASDQEQVDAAPVEPLTWKRRLRWTALAFVPSSLMLAVTTYFTSDIASVPLLWIIPLALYLLTFILVFAQTKILKHKWMIYSLPTLMLVLVLLLIIGANNPVWLIAPWHILTFFVVTMVCHGELAEDRPETAHLTEFYLIMSFGGVLGGLFNALVAPLAFDSAAEYPITLVLAALLLPARNEDGEWKTDLAPPAIVGIIAVGCSLVPRFVDIPLPAMESLIAGGIPIALCLTLVERPIRFGLGLAAIFGAATLNPIYEGSLLFAERSFFGIHRVTHWQDKGLNALMHGTTLHGLQFVEDGKPVRSEVPMTYYHRTGPAGQVLQTLPKSRQMSLGMIGLGTGSLVSYADKGQKITYYEIDPMVTWIADESPYFSYMRDARARGVELEVIHGDARLTLAEADEIYDVLVIDAFSSDSVPVHLLTVEAFRDVYLPKVDAEGFMLMNVSSRYLDLLPVLANLATELDLVLYEQEDEVMTPELRAEGKELARWVIMGRERAHLEPMVSDERWIVHDGPEPGPLWTDDFSNIMSVLRALRG
;
A
#
# COMPACT_ATOMS: atom_id res chain seq x y z
N MET A 1 3.95 37.54 16.91
CA MET A 1 4.08 36.32 17.73
C MET A 1 3.23 35.16 17.16
N ILE A 2 1.89 35.29 17.13
CA ILE A 2 0.98 34.20 16.67
C ILE A 2 1.34 33.65 15.28
N TYR A 3 1.63 34.50 14.31
CA TYR A 3 2.03 34.06 12.95
C TYR A 3 3.33 33.26 12.92
N VAL A 4 4.26 33.52 13.85
CA VAL A 4 5.52 32.72 13.93
C VAL A 4 5.20 31.29 14.38
N PHE A 5 4.33 31.13 15.40
CA PHE A 5 3.90 29.81 15.84
C PHE A 5 3.12 29.04 14.75
N ILE A 6 2.19 29.73 14.06
CA ILE A 6 1.42 29.16 12.95
C ILE A 6 2.37 28.66 11.86
N PHE A 7 3.32 29.52 11.42
CA PHE A 7 4.22 29.17 10.34
C PHE A 7 5.25 28.10 10.75
N THR A 8 5.72 28.14 12.01
CA THR A 8 6.59 27.07 12.55
C THR A 8 5.90 25.71 12.52
N LEU A 9 4.64 25.64 12.93
CA LEU A 9 3.87 24.40 12.89
C LEU A 9 3.55 23.95 11.47
N PHE A 10 3.20 24.89 10.60
CA PHE A 10 2.96 24.62 9.18
C PHE A 10 4.22 24.01 8.53
N LEU A 11 5.39 24.64 8.72
CA LEU A 11 6.65 24.15 8.19
C LEU A 11 7.03 22.78 8.77
N SER A 12 6.92 22.63 10.10
CA SER A 12 7.20 21.35 10.77
C SER A 12 6.35 20.22 10.21
N SER A 13 5.05 20.42 10.11
CA SER A 13 4.14 19.39 9.61
C SER A 13 4.30 19.13 8.11
N SER A 14 4.67 20.15 7.33
CA SER A 14 5.03 19.96 5.92
C SER A 14 6.26 19.07 5.76
N LEU A 15 7.31 19.30 6.55
CA LEU A 15 8.51 18.46 6.56
C LEU A 15 8.21 17.03 7.01
N LEU A 16 7.35 16.87 8.03
CA LEU A 16 6.95 15.57 8.57
C LEU A 16 6.25 14.71 7.51
N PHE A 17 5.41 15.29 6.66
CA PHE A 17 4.67 14.56 5.64
C PHE A 17 5.41 14.47 4.29
N MET A 18 6.34 15.36 4.00
CA MET A 18 7.19 15.27 2.81
C MET A 18 8.19 14.10 2.89
N VAL A 19 8.74 13.82 4.08
CA VAL A 19 9.75 12.77 4.23
C VAL A 19 9.20 11.36 4.04
N GLN A 20 7.91 11.13 4.28
CA GLN A 20 7.29 9.81 4.19
C GLN A 20 7.31 9.26 2.75
N PRO A 21 6.74 9.93 1.74
CA PRO A 21 6.83 9.46 0.36
C PRO A 21 8.25 9.53 -0.20
N MET A 22 9.07 10.51 0.22
CA MET A 22 10.47 10.61 -0.19
C MET A 22 11.27 9.38 0.24
N PHE A 23 11.17 8.96 1.51
CA PHE A 23 11.84 7.76 2.01
C PHE A 23 11.27 6.49 1.37
N ALA A 24 9.95 6.39 1.20
CA ALA A 24 9.35 5.25 0.52
C ALA A 24 9.94 5.06 -0.89
N LYS A 25 10.14 6.14 -1.65
CA LYS A 25 10.82 6.08 -2.96
C LYS A 25 12.30 5.70 -2.85
N MET A 26 13.03 6.16 -1.83
CA MET A 26 14.42 5.75 -1.60
C MET A 26 14.54 4.26 -1.29
N ALA A 27 13.55 3.67 -0.61
CA ALA A 27 13.54 2.24 -0.25
C ALA A 27 13.08 1.31 -1.38
N LEU A 28 12.35 1.82 -2.40
CA LEU A 28 11.83 1.03 -3.51
C LEU A 28 12.88 0.14 -4.21
N PRO A 29 14.10 0.61 -4.51
CA PRO A 29 15.12 -0.21 -5.16
C PRO A 29 15.58 -1.42 -4.35
N MET A 30 15.24 -1.50 -3.07
CA MET A 30 15.72 -2.53 -2.14
C MET A 30 14.67 -3.59 -1.82
N LEU A 31 13.39 -3.24 -1.83
CA LEU A 31 12.30 -4.10 -1.37
C LEU A 31 11.09 -4.13 -2.32
N GLY A 32 11.19 -3.44 -3.46
CA GLY A 32 10.05 -3.29 -4.36
C GLY A 32 8.92 -2.43 -3.77
N GLY A 33 7.78 -2.39 -4.47
CA GLY A 33 6.62 -1.56 -4.13
C GLY A 33 5.50 -2.29 -3.37
N SER A 34 5.81 -3.33 -2.59
CA SER A 34 4.77 -4.12 -1.91
C SER A 34 4.00 -3.31 -0.85
N PRO A 35 2.70 -3.64 -0.62
CA PRO A 35 1.91 -3.03 0.45
C PRO A 35 2.53 -3.19 1.84
N GLY A 36 3.28 -4.28 2.08
CA GLY A 36 4.00 -4.55 3.32
C GLY A 36 5.03 -3.47 3.66
N VAL A 37 5.82 -3.04 2.66
CA VAL A 37 6.81 -1.95 2.82
C VAL A 37 6.14 -0.68 3.30
N TRP A 38 5.04 -0.30 2.65
CA TRP A 38 4.31 0.91 3.02
C TRP A 38 3.71 0.84 4.43
N ASN A 39 3.02 -0.25 4.76
CA ASN A 39 2.40 -0.43 6.08
C ASN A 39 3.45 -0.36 7.20
N LEU A 40 4.61 -0.94 6.98
CA LEU A 40 5.71 -0.93 7.93
C LEU A 40 6.34 0.47 8.08
N CYS A 41 6.52 1.19 6.99
CA CYS A 41 6.94 2.60 7.02
C CYS A 41 5.95 3.44 7.84
N MET A 42 4.65 3.28 7.62
CA MET A 42 3.60 3.99 8.36
C MET A 42 3.63 3.64 9.85
N LEU A 43 3.80 2.38 10.21
CA LEU A 43 3.96 1.97 11.60
C LEU A 43 5.16 2.66 12.25
N PHE A 44 6.31 2.69 11.56
CA PHE A 44 7.52 3.37 12.06
C PHE A 44 7.28 4.87 12.28
N PHE A 45 6.68 5.55 11.31
CA PHE A 45 6.39 6.99 11.42
C PHE A 45 5.39 7.28 12.56
N GLN A 46 4.36 6.47 12.71
CA GLN A 46 3.40 6.60 13.81
C GLN A 46 4.06 6.31 15.18
N ALA A 47 4.90 5.30 15.28
CA ALA A 47 5.62 4.97 16.52
C ALA A 47 6.60 6.09 16.92
N THR A 48 7.31 6.66 15.95
CA THR A 48 8.22 7.78 16.18
C THR A 48 7.46 9.05 16.55
N LEU A 49 6.28 9.29 15.95
CA LEU A 49 5.38 10.38 16.33
C LEU A 49 4.90 10.22 17.79
N LEU A 50 4.52 9.00 18.18
CA LEU A 50 4.16 8.68 19.57
C LEU A 50 5.31 8.96 20.53
N ALA A 51 6.53 8.54 20.18
CA ALA A 51 7.72 8.83 20.97
C ALA A 51 7.97 10.35 21.13
N GLY A 52 7.78 11.13 20.05
CA GLY A 52 7.86 12.59 20.07
C GLY A 52 6.80 13.23 20.96
N TYR A 53 5.56 12.75 20.92
CA TYR A 53 4.49 13.21 21.80
C TYR A 53 4.73 12.81 23.26
N GLY A 54 5.28 11.59 23.49
CA GLY A 54 5.74 11.14 24.80
C GLY A 54 6.82 12.07 25.38
N TYR A 55 7.83 12.41 24.57
CA TYR A 55 8.87 13.38 24.93
C TYR A 55 8.25 14.75 25.31
N ALA A 56 7.35 15.25 24.48
CA ALA A 56 6.67 16.52 24.73
C ALA A 56 5.88 16.51 26.06
N HIS A 57 5.14 15.42 26.32
CA HIS A 57 4.34 15.25 27.54
C HIS A 57 5.25 15.16 28.79
N LEU A 58 6.25 14.30 28.76
CA LEU A 58 7.15 14.08 29.90
C LEU A 58 7.95 15.34 30.25
N THR A 59 8.54 15.98 29.23
CA THR A 59 9.34 17.20 29.45
C THR A 59 8.47 18.39 29.90
N SER A 60 7.22 18.51 29.41
CA SER A 60 6.27 19.52 29.90
C SER A 60 5.96 19.31 31.39
N ARG A 61 5.85 18.06 31.83
CA ARG A 61 5.51 17.71 33.21
C ARG A 61 6.67 17.93 34.19
N TRP A 62 7.91 17.64 33.76
CA TRP A 62 9.06 17.60 34.68
C TRP A 62 9.94 18.85 34.66
N LEU A 63 10.04 19.54 33.51
CA LEU A 63 11.03 20.62 33.35
C LEU A 63 10.43 22.02 33.42
N GLY A 64 9.12 22.17 33.23
CA GLY A 64 8.51 23.48 32.97
C GLY A 64 8.93 24.05 31.60
N VAL A 65 8.15 25.05 31.11
CA VAL A 65 8.23 25.47 29.71
C VAL A 65 9.57 26.09 29.32
N LYS A 66 10.23 26.87 30.21
CA LYS A 66 11.51 27.54 29.92
C LYS A 66 12.67 26.54 29.77
N LYS A 67 12.81 25.57 30.70
CA LYS A 67 13.86 24.54 30.63
C LYS A 67 13.61 23.58 29.49
N GLN A 68 12.34 23.26 29.23
CA GLN A 68 11.92 22.46 28.09
C GLN A 68 12.33 23.13 26.76
N ALA A 69 12.13 24.45 26.62
CA ALA A 69 12.51 25.19 25.41
C ALA A 69 14.02 25.12 25.15
N MET A 70 14.84 25.29 26.18
CA MET A 70 16.31 25.18 26.04
C MET A 70 16.75 23.76 25.68
N LEU A 71 16.20 22.73 26.35
CA LEU A 71 16.50 21.33 26.05
C LEU A 71 16.10 21.00 24.60
N HIS A 72 14.92 21.45 24.20
CA HIS A 72 14.39 21.14 22.87
C HIS A 72 15.21 21.75 21.75
N LEU A 73 15.75 22.96 21.90
CA LEU A 73 16.69 23.53 20.93
C LEU A 73 17.93 22.64 20.75
N GLY A 74 18.44 22.05 21.83
CA GLY A 74 19.52 21.07 21.75
C GLY A 74 19.12 19.82 20.94
N VAL A 75 17.91 19.30 21.20
CA VAL A 75 17.37 18.14 20.46
C VAL A 75 17.22 18.44 18.98
N MET A 76 16.81 19.65 18.60
CA MET A 76 16.64 20.07 17.20
C MET A 76 17.97 20.23 16.45
N VAL A 77 19.08 20.48 17.13
CA VAL A 77 20.40 20.65 16.49
C VAL A 77 21.04 19.30 16.11
N VAL A 78 20.82 18.26 16.92
CA VAL A 78 21.50 16.96 16.72
C VAL A 78 21.22 16.34 15.34
N PRO A 79 19.99 16.29 14.82
CA PRO A 79 19.71 15.73 13.48
C PRO A 79 20.40 16.44 12.33
N MET A 80 20.80 17.71 12.50
CA MET A 80 21.53 18.46 11.46
C MET A 80 22.84 17.79 11.04
N LEU A 81 23.43 16.96 11.91
CA LEU A 81 24.64 16.19 11.62
C LEU A 81 24.43 15.04 10.64
N MET A 82 23.15 14.64 10.43
CA MET A 82 22.77 13.52 9.57
C MET A 82 22.15 13.98 8.25
N LEU A 83 22.07 15.27 8.00
CA LEU A 83 21.47 15.83 6.79
C LEU A 83 22.53 16.16 5.71
N PRO A 84 22.19 16.05 4.43
CA PRO A 84 20.92 15.53 3.87
C PRO A 84 20.73 14.03 4.09
N MET A 85 19.48 13.56 4.15
CA MET A 85 19.15 12.15 4.32
C MET A 85 19.55 11.35 3.08
N ALA A 86 20.28 10.25 3.29
CA ALA A 86 20.65 9.29 2.24
C ALA A 86 20.73 7.88 2.84
N ILE A 87 20.50 6.87 2.02
CA ILE A 87 20.71 5.47 2.43
C ILE A 87 22.21 5.22 2.50
N PRO A 88 22.74 4.66 3.61
CA PRO A 88 24.16 4.36 3.73
C PRO A 88 24.62 3.32 2.71
N GLU A 89 25.83 3.50 2.16
CA GLU A 89 26.45 2.51 1.28
C GLU A 89 26.58 1.15 1.98
N GLY A 90 26.36 0.06 1.24
CA GLY A 90 26.44 -1.30 1.76
C GLY A 90 25.23 -1.77 2.59
N TRP A 91 24.16 -1.00 2.66
CA TRP A 91 22.92 -1.42 3.32
C TRP A 91 22.09 -2.32 2.38
N VAL A 92 22.30 -3.65 2.48
CA VAL A 92 21.69 -4.64 1.58
C VAL A 92 20.50 -5.32 2.26
N ALA A 93 19.37 -5.48 1.52
CA ALA A 93 18.20 -6.17 2.03
C ALA A 93 18.44 -7.68 2.19
N PRO A 94 17.84 -8.34 3.20
CA PRO A 94 17.96 -9.78 3.38
C PRO A 94 17.24 -10.52 2.22
N ARG A 95 17.81 -11.65 1.77
CA ARG A 95 17.31 -12.44 0.64
C ARG A 95 16.37 -13.58 1.04
N GLU A 96 16.67 -14.24 2.16
CA GLU A 96 15.97 -15.46 2.60
C GLU A 96 15.09 -15.25 3.83
N SER A 97 15.16 -14.07 4.47
CA SER A 97 14.42 -13.77 5.69
C SER A 97 13.49 -12.59 5.49
N ASP A 98 12.43 -12.55 6.31
CA ASP A 98 11.48 -11.43 6.34
C ASP A 98 12.21 -10.09 6.54
N PRO A 99 12.01 -9.09 5.66
CA PRO A 99 12.73 -7.83 5.70
C PRO A 99 12.21 -6.83 6.75
N THR A 100 11.21 -7.20 7.56
CA THR A 100 10.53 -6.32 8.52
C THR A 100 11.51 -5.62 9.46
N LEU A 101 12.36 -6.37 10.16
CA LEU A 101 13.30 -5.80 11.12
C LEU A 101 14.41 -4.98 10.43
N TRP A 102 14.83 -5.42 9.27
CA TRP A 102 15.82 -4.71 8.46
C TRP A 102 15.29 -3.35 8.00
N LEU A 103 14.05 -3.27 7.50
CA LEU A 103 13.43 -2.01 7.07
C LEU A 103 13.21 -1.05 8.25
N LEU A 104 12.79 -1.56 9.42
CA LEU A 104 12.66 -0.75 10.63
C LEU A 104 14.01 -0.18 11.08
N ALA A 105 15.08 -0.96 10.97
CA ALA A 105 16.45 -0.50 11.29
C ALA A 105 16.92 0.57 10.30
N LEU A 106 16.70 0.38 8.99
CA LEU A 106 17.01 1.36 7.95
C LEU A 106 16.29 2.68 8.19
N LEU A 107 14.97 2.64 8.46
CA LEU A 107 14.17 3.81 8.83
C LEU A 107 14.75 4.52 10.07
N GLY A 108 15.12 3.74 11.10
CA GLY A 108 15.72 4.27 12.32
C GLY A 108 17.01 5.04 12.06
N VAL A 109 17.87 4.50 11.20
CA VAL A 109 19.18 5.09 10.87
C VAL A 109 19.02 6.31 9.95
N VAL A 110 18.22 6.23 8.90
CA VAL A 110 18.14 7.29 7.88
C VAL A 110 17.26 8.46 8.31
N VAL A 111 16.06 8.18 8.85
CA VAL A 111 15.05 9.21 9.13
C VAL A 111 14.65 9.30 10.59
N GLY A 112 14.99 8.33 11.42
CA GLY A 112 14.46 8.22 12.78
C GLY A 112 14.70 9.46 13.63
N LEU A 113 15.91 9.94 13.70
CA LEU A 113 16.26 11.10 14.54
C LEU A 113 15.71 12.43 13.98
N PRO A 114 15.86 12.76 12.68
CA PRO A 114 15.22 13.92 12.08
C PRO A 114 13.69 13.92 12.24
N PHE A 115 13.06 12.78 11.98
CA PHE A 115 11.61 12.63 12.10
C PHE A 115 11.14 12.77 13.55
N PHE A 116 11.86 12.17 14.51
CA PHE A 116 11.57 12.33 15.94
C PHE A 116 11.57 13.81 16.34
N ALA A 117 12.61 14.58 15.98
CA ALA A 117 12.72 15.98 16.33
C ALA A 117 11.54 16.81 15.77
N VAL A 118 11.18 16.58 14.50
CA VAL A 118 10.04 17.26 13.85
C VAL A 118 8.70 16.85 14.49
N SER A 119 8.53 15.57 14.85
CA SER A 119 7.29 15.03 15.43
C SER A 119 6.91 15.64 16.78
N THR A 120 7.90 16.13 17.54
CA THR A 120 7.65 16.77 18.85
C THR A 120 6.95 18.12 18.74
N MET A 121 7.03 18.78 17.58
CA MET A 121 6.66 20.19 17.41
C MET A 121 5.17 20.46 17.64
N GLY A 122 4.28 19.55 17.24
CA GLY A 122 2.83 19.72 17.38
C GLY A 122 2.40 20.07 18.81
N PRO A 123 2.56 19.17 19.77
CA PRO A 123 2.18 19.42 21.17
C PRO A 123 3.04 20.47 21.86
N LEU A 124 4.36 20.56 21.52
CA LEU A 124 5.25 21.54 22.15
C LEU A 124 4.88 22.99 21.81
N MET A 125 4.69 23.29 20.53
CA MET A 125 4.36 24.64 20.09
C MET A 125 3.01 25.10 20.64
N GLN A 126 2.03 24.21 20.72
CA GLN A 126 0.73 24.53 21.32
C GLN A 126 0.88 24.81 22.83
N LYS A 127 1.65 23.97 23.55
CA LYS A 127 1.91 24.20 24.98
C LYS A 127 2.70 25.48 25.23
N TRP A 128 3.70 25.77 24.39
CA TRP A 128 4.46 27.02 24.48
C TRP A 128 3.60 28.23 24.21
N PHE A 129 2.76 28.18 23.17
CA PHE A 129 1.82 29.27 22.85
C PHE A 129 0.84 29.52 23.99
N ALA A 130 0.28 28.47 24.59
CA ALA A 130 -0.61 28.57 25.74
C ALA A 130 0.03 29.27 26.95
N SER A 131 1.37 29.21 27.08
CA SER A 131 2.11 29.86 28.18
C SER A 131 2.53 31.32 27.89
N THR A 132 2.19 31.89 26.73
CA THR A 132 2.68 33.24 26.34
C THR A 132 1.80 34.39 26.82
N GLY A 133 0.64 34.18 27.46
CA GLY A 133 -0.30 35.23 27.85
C GLY A 133 -0.95 35.99 26.67
N HIS A 134 -0.91 35.43 25.46
CA HIS A 134 -1.59 35.99 24.29
C HIS A 134 -3.12 35.86 24.44
N PRO A 135 -3.96 36.81 23.94
CA PRO A 135 -5.43 36.72 24.05
C PRO A 135 -6.06 35.42 23.53
N HIS A 136 -5.39 34.70 22.63
CA HIS A 136 -5.81 33.37 22.10
C HIS A 136 -5.08 32.21 22.76
N ALA A 137 -4.33 32.41 23.82
CA ALA A 137 -3.56 31.33 24.48
C ALA A 137 -4.46 30.30 25.19
N ASP A 138 -5.68 30.70 25.57
CA ASP A 138 -6.66 29.86 26.28
C ASP A 138 -7.22 28.70 25.38
N ASP A 139 -7.24 28.90 24.05
CA ASP A 139 -7.66 27.86 23.10
C ASP A 139 -6.64 27.69 21.95
N PRO A 140 -5.50 26.98 22.17
CA PRO A 140 -4.45 26.81 21.18
C PRO A 140 -4.79 25.78 20.10
N TYR A 141 -5.94 25.10 20.14
CA TYR A 141 -6.33 24.03 19.22
C TYR A 141 -6.43 24.48 17.75
N PHE A 142 -6.62 25.77 17.47
CA PHE A 142 -6.58 26.30 16.10
C PHE A 142 -5.21 26.09 15.43
N LEU A 143 -4.13 26.01 16.20
CA LEU A 143 -2.80 25.72 15.71
C LEU A 143 -2.71 24.29 15.14
N TYR A 144 -3.52 23.37 15.66
CA TYR A 144 -3.60 21.99 15.14
C TYR A 144 -4.20 21.96 13.73
N ALA A 145 -5.20 22.78 13.44
CA ALA A 145 -5.75 22.89 12.09
C ALA A 145 -4.71 23.42 11.09
N ALA A 146 -3.90 24.42 11.49
CA ALA A 146 -2.80 24.92 10.65
C ALA A 146 -1.71 23.85 10.40
N SER A 147 -1.39 23.05 11.42
CA SER A 147 -0.47 21.93 11.30
C SER A 147 -0.98 20.90 10.29
N ASN A 148 -2.24 20.46 10.42
CA ASN A 148 -2.83 19.48 9.51
C ASN A 148 -2.95 20.01 8.07
N LEU A 149 -3.20 21.30 7.89
CA LEU A 149 -3.20 21.93 6.58
C LEU A 149 -1.81 21.84 5.92
N GLY A 150 -0.73 22.12 6.67
CA GLY A 150 0.65 21.96 6.19
C GLY A 150 0.96 20.52 5.80
N SER A 151 0.55 19.56 6.61
CA SER A 151 0.68 18.13 6.34
C SER A 151 -0.03 17.72 5.05
N MET A 152 -1.29 18.10 4.90
CA MET A 152 -2.11 17.75 3.73
C MET A 152 -1.56 18.38 2.45
N LEU A 153 -1.18 19.67 2.50
CA LEU A 153 -0.62 20.34 1.33
C LEU A 153 0.72 19.74 0.90
N ALA A 154 1.61 19.42 1.84
CA ALA A 154 2.87 18.77 1.54
C ALA A 154 2.67 17.38 0.91
N LEU A 155 1.74 16.60 1.46
CA LEU A 155 1.41 15.27 0.97
C LEU A 155 0.84 15.30 -0.47
N LEU A 156 -0.10 16.20 -0.74
CA LEU A 156 -0.70 16.36 -2.08
C LEU A 156 0.26 17.00 -3.07
N ALA A 157 1.13 17.91 -2.62
CA ALA A 157 2.15 18.52 -3.47
C ALA A 157 3.25 17.51 -3.88
N TYR A 158 3.42 16.42 -3.14
CA TYR A 158 4.48 15.46 -3.43
C TYR A 158 4.36 14.86 -4.83
N PRO A 159 3.28 14.16 -5.22
CA PRO A 159 3.16 13.58 -6.56
C PRO A 159 2.98 14.62 -7.68
N VAL A 160 2.45 15.82 -7.36
CA VAL A 160 2.09 16.83 -8.37
C VAL A 160 3.23 17.83 -8.64
N LEU A 161 4.02 18.16 -7.61
CA LEU A 161 5.06 19.19 -7.70
C LEU A 161 6.46 18.65 -7.38
N LEU A 162 6.62 17.93 -6.26
CA LEU A 162 7.95 17.54 -5.79
C LEU A 162 8.54 16.42 -6.63
N GLU A 163 7.78 15.36 -6.86
CA GLU A 163 8.23 14.22 -7.66
C GLU A 163 8.51 14.60 -9.13
N PRO A 164 7.67 15.38 -9.83
CA PRO A 164 7.93 15.76 -11.22
C PRO A 164 9.06 16.79 -11.42
N LEU A 165 9.33 17.62 -10.40
CA LEU A 165 10.27 18.75 -10.55
C LEU A 165 11.65 18.50 -9.94
N PHE A 166 11.76 17.61 -8.97
CA PHE A 166 12.99 17.39 -8.19
C PHE A 166 13.43 15.93 -8.20
N ARG A 167 14.71 15.70 -8.41
CA ARG A 167 15.37 14.42 -8.15
C ARG A 167 15.32 14.10 -6.64
N LEU A 168 15.42 12.84 -6.24
CA LEU A 168 15.40 12.43 -4.80
C LEU A 168 16.51 13.13 -4.00
N SER A 169 17.71 13.25 -4.56
CA SER A 169 18.80 14.02 -3.95
C SER A 169 18.45 15.50 -3.75
N GLY A 170 17.78 16.11 -4.72
CA GLY A 170 17.25 17.47 -4.63
C GLY A 170 16.15 17.62 -3.57
N GLN A 171 15.26 16.63 -3.47
CA GLN A 171 14.21 16.60 -2.44
C GLN A 171 14.82 16.50 -1.04
N SER A 172 15.84 15.65 -0.83
CA SER A 172 16.56 15.52 0.44
C SER A 172 17.25 16.83 0.83
N ASN A 173 17.89 17.52 -0.12
CA ASN A 173 18.50 18.84 0.11
C ASN A 173 17.46 19.92 0.45
N LEU A 174 16.30 19.94 -0.23
CA LEU A 174 15.19 20.85 0.06
C LEU A 174 14.65 20.62 1.46
N TRP A 175 14.49 19.35 1.85
CA TRP A 175 14.07 18.95 3.19
C TRP A 175 15.09 19.42 4.25
N ALA A 176 16.37 19.21 4.00
CA ALA A 176 17.45 19.65 4.90
C ALA A 176 17.46 21.18 5.09
N ALA A 177 17.28 21.95 4.01
CA ALA A 177 17.18 23.40 4.06
C ALA A 177 15.92 23.84 4.87
N GLY A 178 14.78 23.19 4.62
CA GLY A 178 13.56 23.41 5.40
C GLY A 178 13.72 23.10 6.88
N TYR A 179 14.46 22.04 7.22
CA TYR A 179 14.77 21.68 8.60
C TYR A 179 15.62 22.74 9.31
N VAL A 180 16.65 23.27 8.64
CA VAL A 180 17.43 24.39 9.17
C VAL A 180 16.54 25.60 9.44
N GLY A 181 15.64 25.94 8.50
CA GLY A 181 14.65 26.98 8.67
C GLY A 181 13.74 26.72 9.88
N LEU A 182 13.31 25.47 10.10
CA LEU A 182 12.53 25.07 11.26
C LEU A 182 13.27 25.27 12.57
N VAL A 183 14.57 24.93 12.65
CA VAL A 183 15.41 25.16 13.82
C VAL A 183 15.46 26.65 14.18
N VAL A 184 15.68 27.54 13.19
CA VAL A 184 15.70 29.01 13.39
C VAL A 184 14.36 29.52 13.90
N MET A 185 13.26 29.05 13.31
CA MET A 185 11.90 29.47 13.71
C MET A 185 11.53 28.97 15.11
N THR A 186 11.92 27.72 15.43
CA THR A 186 11.74 27.15 16.77
C THR A 186 12.53 27.96 17.81
N GLY A 187 13.75 28.38 17.47
CA GLY A 187 14.55 29.31 18.30
C GLY A 187 13.84 30.64 18.54
N THR A 188 13.17 31.17 17.51
CA THR A 188 12.37 32.42 17.64
C THR A 188 11.16 32.21 18.55
N CYS A 189 10.43 31.09 18.44
CA CYS A 189 9.35 30.73 19.35
C CYS A 189 9.85 30.60 20.79
N ALA A 190 11.00 29.90 20.98
CA ALA A 190 11.63 29.76 22.31
C ALA A 190 11.99 31.12 22.95
N MET A 191 12.50 32.06 22.15
CA MET A 191 12.77 33.43 22.66
C MET A 191 11.51 34.14 23.16
N PHE A 192 10.37 34.00 22.49
CA PHE A 192 9.11 34.54 22.99
C PHE A 192 8.74 33.89 24.31
N VAL A 193 8.80 32.56 24.42
CA VAL A 193 8.49 31.83 25.66
C VAL A 193 9.40 32.25 26.81
N LEU A 194 10.72 32.35 26.59
CA LEU A 194 11.68 32.75 27.61
C LEU A 194 11.45 34.15 28.14
N ARG A 195 10.89 35.06 27.31
CA ARG A 195 10.60 36.45 27.68
C ARG A 195 9.24 36.63 28.34
N THR A 196 8.23 35.83 27.98
CA THR A 196 6.83 36.09 28.38
C THR A 196 6.27 35.09 29.40
N ALA A 197 6.80 33.83 29.44
CA ALA A 197 6.30 32.84 30.37
C ALA A 197 6.65 33.24 31.84
N SER A 198 5.65 33.31 32.69
CA SER A 198 5.84 33.51 34.13
C SER A 198 6.19 32.18 34.80
N ASP A 199 7.14 32.17 35.74
CA ASP A 199 7.50 30.97 36.53
C ASP A 199 6.40 30.60 37.56
N GLN A 200 5.31 31.36 37.64
CA GLN A 200 4.26 31.19 38.64
C GLN A 200 3.12 30.23 38.29
N GLU A 201 3.05 29.73 37.04
CA GLU A 201 1.92 28.88 36.60
C GLU A 201 1.86 27.46 37.20
N GLN A 202 2.87 27.05 37.99
CA GLN A 202 2.87 25.71 38.65
C GLN A 202 2.16 25.70 40.02
N VAL A 203 1.80 26.85 40.60
CA VAL A 203 1.36 26.90 42.00
C VAL A 203 -0.15 27.08 42.18
N ASP A 204 -0.89 27.62 41.19
CA ASP A 204 -2.31 27.95 41.33
C ASP A 204 -3.24 27.29 40.30
N ALA A 205 -2.86 26.12 39.74
CA ALA A 205 -3.79 25.36 38.90
C ALA A 205 -4.95 24.84 39.80
N ALA A 206 -6.19 25.32 39.57
CA ALA A 206 -7.38 24.70 40.13
C ALA A 206 -7.31 23.16 40.00
N PRO A 207 -7.87 22.41 40.96
CA PRO A 207 -7.82 20.95 40.89
C PRO A 207 -8.47 20.45 39.58
N VAL A 208 -7.63 20.01 38.65
CA VAL A 208 -8.08 19.48 37.37
C VAL A 208 -8.71 18.15 37.62
N GLU A 209 -9.94 17.91 37.13
CA GLU A 209 -10.59 16.63 37.27
C GLU A 209 -9.77 15.51 36.61
N PRO A 210 -9.47 14.41 37.33
CA PRO A 210 -8.67 13.34 36.79
C PRO A 210 -9.41 12.62 35.65
N LEU A 211 -8.72 12.40 34.53
CA LEU A 211 -9.26 11.67 33.39
C LEU A 211 -9.53 10.20 33.81
N THR A 212 -10.73 9.72 33.52
CA THR A 212 -11.10 8.32 33.78
C THR A 212 -10.45 7.35 32.77
N TRP A 213 -10.18 6.12 33.18
CA TRP A 213 -9.70 5.07 32.27
C TRP A 213 -10.67 4.79 31.12
N LYS A 214 -11.98 4.87 31.37
CA LYS A 214 -13.02 4.70 30.35
C LYS A 214 -12.88 5.74 29.24
N ARG A 215 -12.61 7.00 29.59
CA ARG A 215 -12.42 8.08 28.61
C ARG A 215 -11.13 7.89 27.81
N ARG A 216 -10.03 7.48 28.45
CA ARG A 216 -8.77 7.16 27.76
C ARG A 216 -8.93 6.02 26.77
N LEU A 217 -9.60 4.92 27.17
CA LEU A 217 -9.87 3.79 26.28
C LEU A 217 -10.77 4.19 25.11
N ARG A 218 -11.78 5.03 25.34
CA ARG A 218 -12.63 5.56 24.28
C ARG A 218 -11.82 6.36 23.26
N TRP A 219 -10.94 7.25 23.71
CA TRP A 219 -10.06 8.03 22.82
C TRP A 219 -9.10 7.14 22.04
N THR A 220 -8.53 6.13 22.72
CA THR A 220 -7.67 5.14 22.03
C THR A 220 -8.43 4.42 20.93
N ALA A 221 -9.64 3.95 21.20
CA ALA A 221 -10.45 3.23 20.21
C ALA A 221 -10.88 4.13 19.04
N LEU A 222 -11.29 5.39 19.33
CA LEU A 222 -11.67 6.38 18.32
C LEU A 222 -10.48 6.82 17.43
N ALA A 223 -9.25 6.72 17.92
CA ALA A 223 -8.04 6.97 17.12
C ALA A 223 -7.54 5.71 16.40
N PHE A 224 -7.71 4.53 17.01
CA PHE A 224 -7.34 3.23 16.44
C PHE A 224 -8.11 2.95 15.14
N VAL A 225 -9.44 3.07 15.17
CA VAL A 225 -10.29 2.69 14.03
C VAL A 225 -9.96 3.46 12.75
N PRO A 226 -9.88 4.79 12.73
CA PRO A 226 -9.50 5.53 11.52
C PRO A 226 -8.11 5.18 11.01
N SER A 227 -7.14 5.00 11.90
CA SER A 227 -5.77 4.64 11.54
C SER A 227 -5.69 3.24 10.93
N SER A 228 -6.31 2.27 11.57
CA SER A 228 -6.40 0.89 11.06
C SER A 228 -7.15 0.84 9.72
N LEU A 229 -8.29 1.54 9.62
CA LEU A 229 -9.10 1.55 8.39
C LEU A 229 -8.37 2.22 7.23
N MET A 230 -7.57 3.26 7.47
CA MET A 230 -6.75 3.91 6.46
C MET A 230 -5.77 2.92 5.82
N LEU A 231 -5.06 2.13 6.63
CA LEU A 231 -4.12 1.13 6.14
C LEU A 231 -4.84 -0.04 5.47
N ALA A 232 -5.94 -0.52 6.05
CA ALA A 232 -6.74 -1.61 5.48
C ALA A 232 -7.33 -1.24 4.10
N VAL A 233 -7.89 -0.03 3.96
CA VAL A 233 -8.38 0.49 2.67
C VAL A 233 -7.22 0.62 1.68
N THR A 234 -6.06 1.12 2.12
CA THR A 234 -4.88 1.23 1.25
C THR A 234 -4.44 -0.13 0.74
N THR A 235 -4.30 -1.12 1.63
CA THR A 235 -3.95 -2.49 1.24
C THR A 235 -4.96 -3.08 0.26
N TYR A 236 -6.26 -2.96 0.55
CA TYR A 236 -7.31 -3.44 -0.34
C TYR A 236 -7.28 -2.77 -1.71
N PHE A 237 -7.05 -1.46 -1.78
CA PHE A 237 -6.94 -0.73 -3.05
C PHE A 237 -5.75 -1.21 -3.88
N THR A 238 -4.58 -1.33 -3.26
CA THR A 238 -3.35 -1.70 -3.97
C THR A 238 -3.34 -3.16 -4.40
N SER A 239 -4.03 -4.06 -3.68
CA SER A 239 -4.10 -5.49 -4.00
C SER A 239 -5.26 -5.86 -4.92
N ASP A 240 -6.46 -5.30 -4.67
CA ASP A 240 -7.69 -5.81 -5.27
C ASP A 240 -8.40 -4.85 -6.23
N ILE A 241 -8.07 -3.54 -6.23
CA ILE A 241 -8.74 -2.55 -7.10
C ILE A 241 -7.79 -1.99 -8.15
N ALA A 242 -6.68 -1.36 -7.74
CA ALA A 242 -5.76 -0.70 -8.65
C ALA A 242 -4.36 -0.59 -8.04
N SER A 243 -3.40 -1.29 -8.60
CA SER A 243 -1.99 -1.22 -8.19
C SER A 243 -1.30 0.01 -8.78
N VAL A 244 -1.77 1.19 -8.39
CA VAL A 244 -1.15 2.46 -8.80
C VAL A 244 -0.21 2.93 -7.70
N PRO A 245 1.08 3.11 -7.97
CA PRO A 245 2.01 3.69 -7.02
C PRO A 245 1.50 5.04 -6.48
N LEU A 246 1.75 5.33 -5.21
CA LEU A 246 1.29 6.51 -4.49
C LEU A 246 -0.24 6.62 -4.28
N LEU A 247 -1.04 5.60 -4.61
CA LEU A 247 -2.49 5.61 -4.37
C LEU A 247 -2.83 5.79 -2.87
N TRP A 248 -1.95 5.34 -1.97
CA TRP A 248 -2.06 5.50 -0.51
C TRP A 248 -2.11 6.97 -0.04
N ILE A 249 -1.65 7.91 -0.88
CA ILE A 249 -1.74 9.35 -0.58
C ILE A 249 -3.19 9.79 -0.41
N ILE A 250 -4.14 9.21 -1.14
CA ILE A 250 -5.56 9.59 -1.10
C ILE A 250 -6.19 9.27 0.27
N PRO A 251 -6.14 8.03 0.79
CA PRO A 251 -6.65 7.74 2.14
C PRO A 251 -5.98 8.59 3.22
N LEU A 252 -4.66 8.76 3.15
CA LEU A 252 -3.93 9.56 4.14
C LEU A 252 -4.30 11.05 4.07
N ALA A 253 -4.46 11.63 2.89
CA ALA A 253 -4.91 13.01 2.72
C ALA A 253 -6.33 13.22 3.27
N LEU A 254 -7.22 12.28 3.03
CA LEU A 254 -8.58 12.32 3.59
C LEU A 254 -8.58 12.17 5.11
N TYR A 255 -7.73 11.30 5.66
CA TYR A 255 -7.53 11.17 7.11
C TYR A 255 -7.12 12.53 7.73
N LEU A 256 -6.16 13.23 7.13
CA LEU A 256 -5.76 14.57 7.58
C LEU A 256 -6.87 15.62 7.38
N LEU A 257 -7.58 15.54 6.26
CA LEU A 257 -8.71 16.44 5.99
C LEU A 257 -9.79 16.34 7.05
N THR A 258 -10.10 15.14 7.55
CA THR A 258 -11.10 14.98 8.61
C THR A 258 -10.68 15.69 9.89
N PHE A 259 -9.40 15.65 10.29
CA PHE A 259 -8.91 16.45 11.42
C PHE A 259 -9.06 17.96 11.20
N ILE A 260 -8.74 18.44 10.00
CA ILE A 260 -8.93 19.87 9.65
C ILE A 260 -10.40 20.25 9.82
N LEU A 261 -11.32 19.45 9.30
CA LEU A 261 -12.76 19.74 9.30
C LEU A 261 -13.38 19.69 10.69
N VAL A 262 -12.98 18.72 11.54
CA VAL A 262 -13.60 18.56 12.88
C VAL A 262 -13.01 19.51 13.93
N PHE A 263 -11.72 19.89 13.81
CA PHE A 263 -11.07 20.84 14.72
C PHE A 263 -11.13 22.31 14.23
N ALA A 264 -11.73 22.56 13.05
CA ALA A 264 -11.96 23.92 12.56
C ALA A 264 -12.93 24.69 13.49
N GLN A 265 -12.70 26.01 13.65
CA GLN A 265 -13.57 26.86 14.43
C GLN A 265 -14.98 26.91 13.84
N THR A 266 -15.12 26.86 12.52
CA THR A 266 -16.41 26.84 11.83
C THR A 266 -16.67 25.44 11.30
N LYS A 267 -17.70 24.77 11.83
CA LYS A 267 -18.09 23.41 11.38
C LYS A 267 -18.74 23.48 9.99
N ILE A 268 -17.98 23.09 8.95
CA ILE A 268 -18.45 23.03 7.55
C ILE A 268 -19.43 21.86 7.37
N LEU A 269 -19.09 20.69 7.93
CA LEU A 269 -19.91 19.49 7.88
C LEU A 269 -20.54 19.24 9.26
N LYS A 270 -21.86 19.04 9.28
CA LYS A 270 -22.57 18.74 10.54
C LYS A 270 -22.31 17.30 10.96
N HIS A 271 -21.74 17.12 12.16
CA HIS A 271 -21.42 15.80 12.71
C HIS A 271 -22.60 14.81 12.69
N LYS A 272 -23.80 15.29 12.99
CA LYS A 272 -25.04 14.49 12.92
C LYS A 272 -25.29 13.87 11.53
N TRP A 273 -24.98 14.59 10.45
CA TRP A 273 -25.16 14.03 9.11
C TRP A 273 -24.22 12.85 8.85
N MET A 274 -22.98 12.94 9.36
CA MET A 274 -22.01 11.83 9.25
C MET A 274 -22.50 10.60 10.02
N ILE A 275 -22.98 10.77 11.26
CA ILE A 275 -23.53 9.68 12.08
C ILE A 275 -24.76 9.03 11.40
N TYR A 276 -25.65 9.82 10.79
CA TYR A 276 -26.86 9.25 10.17
C TYR A 276 -26.59 8.58 8.82
N SER A 277 -25.64 9.06 8.03
CA SER A 277 -25.31 8.48 6.72
C SER A 277 -24.45 7.20 6.82
N LEU A 278 -23.63 7.09 7.87
CA LEU A 278 -22.62 6.05 8.00
C LEU A 278 -23.18 4.62 7.92
N PRO A 279 -24.27 4.23 8.62
CA PRO A 279 -24.77 2.87 8.53
C PRO A 279 -25.17 2.45 7.12
N THR A 280 -25.80 3.33 6.36
CA THR A 280 -26.18 3.04 4.97
C THR A 280 -24.94 2.86 4.08
N LEU A 281 -23.94 3.74 4.23
CA LEU A 281 -22.68 3.62 3.48
C LEU A 281 -21.95 2.32 3.82
N MET A 282 -21.91 1.95 5.12
CA MET A 282 -21.28 0.71 5.56
C MET A 282 -22.00 -0.53 5.03
N LEU A 283 -23.33 -0.56 5.05
CA LEU A 283 -24.09 -1.72 4.57
C LEU A 283 -23.90 -1.96 3.06
N VAL A 284 -23.86 -0.88 2.26
CA VAL A 284 -23.54 -1.02 0.83
C VAL A 284 -22.09 -1.47 0.66
N LEU A 285 -21.15 -0.92 1.42
CA LEU A 285 -19.76 -1.36 1.36
C LEU A 285 -19.60 -2.84 1.75
N VAL A 286 -20.29 -3.29 2.79
CA VAL A 286 -20.32 -4.70 3.20
C VAL A 286 -20.85 -5.59 2.08
N LEU A 287 -21.90 -5.16 1.37
CA LEU A 287 -22.40 -5.88 0.19
C LEU A 287 -21.31 -5.98 -0.89
N LEU A 288 -20.67 -4.85 -1.23
CA LEU A 288 -19.61 -4.83 -2.25
C LEU A 288 -18.44 -5.76 -1.90
N LEU A 289 -18.04 -5.79 -0.62
CA LEU A 289 -16.98 -6.69 -0.14
C LEU A 289 -17.40 -8.16 -0.21
N ILE A 290 -18.64 -8.49 0.16
CA ILE A 290 -19.14 -9.88 0.15
C ILE A 290 -19.26 -10.40 -1.29
N ILE A 291 -19.73 -9.58 -2.24
CA ILE A 291 -19.83 -9.99 -3.64
C ILE A 291 -18.51 -9.89 -4.43
N GLY A 292 -17.42 -9.47 -3.78
CA GLY A 292 -16.12 -9.30 -4.43
C GLY A 292 -16.15 -8.27 -5.57
N ALA A 293 -17.00 -7.23 -5.46
CA ALA A 293 -17.15 -6.23 -6.51
C ALA A 293 -15.90 -5.35 -6.62
N ASN A 294 -15.23 -5.39 -7.77
CA ASN A 294 -14.07 -4.56 -8.09
C ASN A 294 -14.23 -3.76 -9.39
N ASN A 295 -15.30 -4.02 -10.16
CA ASN A 295 -15.63 -3.34 -11.40
C ASN A 295 -17.10 -2.88 -11.42
N PRO A 296 -17.42 -1.70 -11.99
CA PRO A 296 -16.46 -0.74 -12.56
C PRO A 296 -15.74 0.07 -11.47
N VAL A 297 -14.41 0.21 -11.60
CA VAL A 297 -13.55 0.88 -10.61
C VAL A 297 -14.00 2.30 -10.26
N TRP A 298 -14.46 3.08 -11.26
CA TRP A 298 -14.92 4.46 -11.07
C TRP A 298 -16.16 4.58 -10.17
N LEU A 299 -16.90 3.50 -9.92
CA LEU A 299 -18.04 3.46 -8.99
C LEU A 299 -17.64 2.85 -7.65
N ILE A 300 -16.88 1.75 -7.66
CA ILE A 300 -16.53 0.97 -6.48
C ILE A 300 -15.52 1.72 -5.61
N ALA A 301 -14.43 2.22 -6.20
CA ALA A 301 -13.38 2.91 -5.47
C ALA A 301 -13.89 4.16 -4.71
N PRO A 302 -14.69 5.07 -5.32
CA PRO A 302 -15.27 6.19 -4.57
C PRO A 302 -16.16 5.77 -3.40
N TRP A 303 -16.85 4.61 -3.48
CA TRP A 303 -17.68 4.13 -2.38
C TRP A 303 -16.86 3.72 -1.16
N HIS A 304 -15.75 3.00 -1.36
CA HIS A 304 -14.81 2.67 -0.30
C HIS A 304 -14.23 3.93 0.34
N ILE A 305 -13.77 4.87 -0.48
CA ILE A 305 -13.18 6.14 -0.04
C ILE A 305 -14.20 7.00 0.73
N LEU A 306 -15.44 7.09 0.25
CA LEU A 306 -16.51 7.83 0.92
C LEU A 306 -16.86 7.21 2.27
N THR A 307 -16.96 5.88 2.33
CA THR A 307 -17.24 5.19 3.59
C THR A 307 -16.10 5.39 4.59
N PHE A 308 -14.84 5.24 4.15
CA PHE A 308 -13.66 5.56 4.95
C PHE A 308 -13.69 6.99 5.48
N PHE A 309 -13.95 7.97 4.61
CA PHE A 309 -14.05 9.38 5.00
C PHE A 309 -15.11 9.59 6.07
N VAL A 310 -16.32 9.04 5.90
CA VAL A 310 -17.42 9.23 6.86
C VAL A 310 -17.16 8.51 8.18
N VAL A 311 -16.58 7.28 8.18
CA VAL A 311 -16.13 6.60 9.41
C VAL A 311 -15.15 7.49 10.17
N THR A 312 -14.14 7.99 9.47
CA THR A 312 -13.09 8.84 10.04
C THR A 312 -13.65 10.16 10.58
N MET A 313 -14.59 10.79 9.84
CA MET A 313 -15.32 12.00 10.30
C MET A 313 -16.12 11.74 11.57
N VAL A 314 -16.75 10.57 11.72
CA VAL A 314 -17.47 10.22 12.95
C VAL A 314 -16.50 10.03 14.10
N CYS A 315 -15.46 9.21 13.95
CA CYS A 315 -14.50 8.95 15.02
C CYS A 315 -13.75 10.22 15.46
N HIS A 316 -13.25 11.03 14.51
CA HIS A 316 -12.55 12.28 14.83
C HIS A 316 -13.51 13.35 15.36
N GLY A 317 -14.77 13.34 14.92
CA GLY A 317 -15.81 14.22 15.43
C GLY A 317 -16.10 13.95 16.92
N GLU A 318 -16.24 12.67 17.30
CA GLU A 318 -16.39 12.24 18.70
C GLU A 318 -15.17 12.64 19.56
N LEU A 319 -13.95 12.52 19.02
CA LEU A 319 -12.73 12.98 19.68
C LEU A 319 -12.73 14.52 19.87
N ALA A 320 -13.15 15.26 18.86
CA ALA A 320 -13.19 16.73 18.92
C ALA A 320 -14.29 17.26 19.87
N GLU A 321 -15.43 16.54 20.01
CA GLU A 321 -16.48 16.89 20.96
C GLU A 321 -16.11 16.53 22.40
N ASP A 322 -15.33 15.47 22.61
CA ASP A 322 -14.84 15.01 23.93
C ASP A 322 -13.43 15.56 24.26
N ARG A 323 -12.97 16.62 23.61
CA ARG A 323 -11.64 17.21 23.88
C ARG A 323 -11.55 17.74 25.31
N PRO A 324 -10.42 17.49 26.01
CA PRO A 324 -10.24 18.00 27.37
C PRO A 324 -9.81 19.47 27.41
N GLU A 325 -9.77 20.04 28.61
CA GLU A 325 -9.16 21.33 28.88
C GLU A 325 -7.65 21.33 28.55
N THR A 326 -7.05 22.51 28.38
CA THR A 326 -5.63 22.71 28.02
C THR A 326 -4.64 22.05 28.99
N ALA A 327 -5.05 21.83 30.24
CA ALA A 327 -4.24 21.11 31.23
C ALA A 327 -3.92 19.67 30.80
N HIS A 328 -4.83 18.99 30.15
CA HIS A 328 -4.69 17.61 29.64
C HIS A 328 -4.31 17.53 28.15
N LEU A 329 -3.99 18.65 27.50
CA LEU A 329 -3.74 18.74 26.06
C LEU A 329 -2.67 17.74 25.58
N THR A 330 -1.51 17.67 26.24
CA THR A 330 -0.42 16.78 25.83
C THR A 330 -0.76 15.30 26.07
N GLU A 331 -1.54 15.00 27.12
CA GLU A 331 -2.03 13.64 27.40
C GLU A 331 -3.05 13.20 26.32
N PHE A 332 -3.93 14.07 25.90
CA PHE A 332 -4.91 13.82 24.85
C PHE A 332 -4.22 13.45 23.53
N TYR A 333 -3.25 14.24 23.08
CA TYR A 333 -2.49 13.94 21.86
C TYR A 333 -1.66 12.65 21.97
N LEU A 334 -1.08 12.39 23.16
CA LEU A 334 -0.35 11.15 23.42
C LEU A 334 -1.26 9.92 23.26
N ILE A 335 -2.47 9.98 23.84
CA ILE A 335 -3.46 8.88 23.74
C ILE A 335 -3.96 8.70 22.31
N MET A 336 -4.24 9.79 21.59
CA MET A 336 -4.62 9.73 20.18
C MET A 336 -3.52 9.09 19.33
N SER A 337 -2.27 9.52 19.53
CA SER A 337 -1.12 8.95 18.82
C SER A 337 -0.92 7.47 19.18
N PHE A 338 -1.12 7.08 20.44
CA PHE A 338 -1.09 5.69 20.87
C PHE A 338 -2.15 4.84 20.16
N GLY A 339 -3.39 5.32 20.06
CA GLY A 339 -4.45 4.66 19.28
C GLY A 339 -4.06 4.50 17.80
N GLY A 340 -3.47 5.54 17.21
CA GLY A 340 -2.94 5.50 15.84
C GLY A 340 -1.89 4.42 15.65
N VAL A 341 -0.89 4.34 16.54
CA VAL A 341 0.17 3.31 16.51
C VAL A 341 -0.41 1.90 16.65
N LEU A 342 -1.40 1.70 17.52
CA LEU A 342 -2.07 0.40 17.63
C LEU A 342 -2.77 0.01 16.34
N GLY A 343 -3.37 0.96 15.59
CA GLY A 343 -3.93 0.71 14.27
C GLY A 343 -2.85 0.32 13.25
N GLY A 344 -1.72 1.01 13.25
CA GLY A 344 -0.56 0.66 12.43
C GLY A 344 0.00 -0.72 12.77
N LEU A 345 0.20 -1.01 14.06
CA LEU A 345 0.69 -2.29 14.55
C LEU A 345 -0.23 -3.45 14.13
N PHE A 346 -1.55 -3.25 14.26
CA PHE A 346 -2.54 -4.25 13.85
C PHE A 346 -2.42 -4.58 12.37
N ASN A 347 -2.35 -3.58 11.49
CA ASN A 347 -2.30 -3.80 10.04
C ASN A 347 -0.93 -4.25 9.54
N ALA A 348 0.18 -3.71 10.10
CA ALA A 348 1.52 -3.98 9.60
C ALA A 348 2.15 -5.27 10.14
N LEU A 349 1.78 -5.69 11.36
CA LEU A 349 2.40 -6.84 12.01
C LEU A 349 1.38 -7.92 12.41
N VAL A 350 0.28 -7.53 13.08
CA VAL A 350 -0.67 -8.52 13.62
C VAL A 350 -1.47 -9.19 12.52
N ALA A 351 -2.05 -8.42 11.61
CA ALA A 351 -2.91 -8.95 10.55
C ALA A 351 -2.15 -9.87 9.58
N PRO A 352 -0.93 -9.54 9.09
CA PRO A 352 -0.15 -10.45 8.24
C PRO A 352 0.24 -11.78 8.90
N LEU A 353 0.41 -11.78 10.24
CA LEU A 353 0.74 -12.99 11.00
C LEU A 353 -0.49 -13.83 11.38
N ALA A 354 -1.67 -13.19 11.48
CA ALA A 354 -2.88 -13.84 11.99
C ALA A 354 -3.84 -14.29 10.90
N PHE A 355 -3.79 -13.70 9.71
CA PHE A 355 -4.75 -13.91 8.64
C PHE A 355 -4.06 -14.14 7.29
N ASP A 356 -4.55 -15.11 6.55
CA ASP A 356 -4.21 -15.41 5.15
C ASP A 356 -5.01 -14.58 4.11
N SER A 357 -5.73 -13.57 4.61
CA SER A 357 -6.62 -12.70 3.84
C SER A 357 -6.53 -11.28 4.36
N ALA A 358 -7.18 -10.31 3.69
CA ALA A 358 -7.29 -8.91 4.16
C ALA A 358 -8.40 -8.73 5.23
N ALA A 359 -8.44 -9.62 6.25
CA ALA A 359 -9.47 -9.63 7.28
C ALA A 359 -9.47 -8.37 8.16
N GLU A 360 -8.36 -7.63 8.22
CA GLU A 360 -8.25 -6.36 8.94
C GLU A 360 -9.27 -5.32 8.47
N TYR A 361 -9.67 -5.36 7.19
CA TYR A 361 -10.65 -4.42 6.66
C TYR A 361 -12.07 -4.65 7.23
N PRO A 362 -12.70 -5.83 7.07
CA PRO A 362 -14.00 -6.12 7.70
C PRO A 362 -13.96 -6.01 9.22
N ILE A 363 -12.90 -6.45 9.90
CA ILE A 363 -12.76 -6.33 11.35
C ILE A 363 -12.82 -4.85 11.77
N THR A 364 -12.09 -3.96 11.09
CA THR A 364 -12.07 -2.54 11.43
C THR A 364 -13.42 -1.87 11.16
N LEU A 365 -14.17 -2.29 10.12
CA LEU A 365 -15.53 -1.83 9.87
C LEU A 365 -16.49 -2.24 11.00
N VAL A 366 -16.37 -3.45 11.50
CA VAL A 366 -17.15 -3.91 12.67
C VAL A 366 -16.83 -3.06 13.89
N LEU A 367 -15.56 -2.80 14.18
CA LEU A 367 -15.13 -1.94 15.28
C LEU A 367 -15.66 -0.51 15.12
N ALA A 368 -15.65 0.04 13.90
CA ALA A 368 -16.24 1.34 13.59
C ALA A 368 -17.75 1.38 13.92
N ALA A 369 -18.48 0.32 13.57
CA ALA A 369 -19.91 0.20 13.89
C ALA A 369 -20.18 0.13 15.39
N LEU A 370 -19.33 -0.55 16.14
CA LEU A 370 -19.43 -0.65 17.61
C LEU A 370 -19.16 0.68 18.33
N LEU A 371 -18.38 1.58 17.71
CA LEU A 371 -18.04 2.91 18.24
C LEU A 371 -19.05 4.01 17.87
N LEU A 372 -20.06 3.70 17.05
CA LEU A 372 -21.11 4.68 16.72
C LEU A 372 -21.79 5.19 17.99
N PRO A 373 -22.18 6.48 18.05
CA PRO A 373 -23.03 7.00 19.12
C PRO A 373 -24.38 6.28 19.11
N ALA A 374 -24.83 5.83 20.29
CA ALA A 374 -26.14 5.21 20.44
C ALA A 374 -27.25 6.23 20.13
N ARG A 375 -28.22 5.85 19.31
CA ARG A 375 -29.41 6.66 19.02
C ARG A 375 -30.54 6.38 20.01
N ASN A 376 -30.52 5.20 20.60
CA ASN A 376 -31.46 4.77 21.62
C ASN A 376 -30.69 4.10 22.76
N GLU A 377 -30.76 4.65 23.97
CA GLU A 377 -30.08 4.14 25.17
C GLU A 377 -30.96 3.19 26.02
N ASP A 378 -32.26 3.09 25.70
CA ASP A 378 -33.20 2.28 26.47
C ASP A 378 -33.00 0.77 26.20
N GLY A 379 -32.62 -0.01 27.22
CA GLY A 379 -32.59 -1.47 27.19
C GLY A 379 -31.36 -2.09 27.85
N GLU A 380 -31.55 -3.32 28.32
CA GLU A 380 -30.49 -4.13 28.93
C GLU A 380 -29.57 -4.73 27.86
N TRP A 381 -28.25 -4.75 28.10
CA TRP A 381 -27.23 -5.30 27.19
C TRP A 381 -27.50 -6.77 26.79
N LYS A 382 -28.18 -7.55 27.66
CA LYS A 382 -28.54 -8.94 27.38
C LYS A 382 -29.53 -9.07 26.22
N THR A 383 -30.40 -8.08 26.04
CA THR A 383 -31.37 -8.07 24.93
C THR A 383 -30.71 -7.62 23.61
N ASP A 384 -29.50 -7.10 23.67
CA ASP A 384 -28.75 -6.64 22.47
C ASP A 384 -28.10 -7.80 21.72
N LEU A 385 -27.99 -9.00 22.29
CA LEU A 385 -27.34 -10.14 21.64
C LEU A 385 -28.30 -10.96 20.73
N ALA A 386 -29.61 -10.99 21.06
CA ALA A 386 -30.55 -11.82 20.30
C ALA A 386 -30.78 -11.36 18.85
N PRO A 387 -30.98 -10.04 18.54
CA PRO A 387 -31.20 -9.60 17.17
C PRO A 387 -30.01 -9.86 16.23
N PRO A 388 -28.75 -9.57 16.58
CA PRO A 388 -27.61 -9.90 15.71
C PRO A 388 -27.39 -11.42 15.58
N ALA A 389 -27.71 -12.22 16.58
CA ALA A 389 -27.66 -13.69 16.47
C ALA A 389 -28.68 -14.22 15.45
N ILE A 390 -29.90 -13.65 15.41
CA ILE A 390 -30.88 -13.98 14.37
C ILE A 390 -30.36 -13.61 12.97
N VAL A 391 -29.79 -12.41 12.80
CA VAL A 391 -29.15 -12.01 11.54
C VAL A 391 -28.05 -13.00 11.16
N GLY A 392 -27.22 -13.43 12.13
CA GLY A 392 -26.17 -14.43 11.92
C GLY A 392 -26.68 -15.78 11.44
N ILE A 393 -27.73 -16.30 12.09
CA ILE A 393 -28.36 -17.57 11.68
C ILE A 393 -28.91 -17.47 10.25
N ILE A 394 -29.56 -16.36 9.91
CA ILE A 394 -30.09 -16.13 8.58
C ILE A 394 -28.94 -15.99 7.57
N ALA A 395 -27.87 -15.27 7.92
CA ALA A 395 -26.70 -15.10 7.06
C ALA A 395 -26.01 -16.44 6.77
N VAL A 396 -25.82 -17.29 7.78
CA VAL A 396 -25.31 -18.66 7.61
C VAL A 396 -26.24 -19.48 6.71
N GLY A 397 -27.56 -19.42 6.97
CA GLY A 397 -28.53 -20.10 6.11
C GLY A 397 -28.45 -19.66 4.66
N CYS A 398 -28.44 -18.35 4.40
CA CYS A 398 -28.30 -17.78 3.06
C CYS A 398 -26.98 -18.15 2.37
N SER A 399 -25.85 -18.17 3.09
CA SER A 399 -24.53 -18.57 2.55
C SER A 399 -24.45 -20.07 2.20
N LEU A 400 -25.28 -20.91 2.84
CA LEU A 400 -25.31 -22.35 2.57
C LEU A 400 -26.31 -22.75 1.46
N VAL A 401 -27.27 -21.87 1.10
CA VAL A 401 -28.31 -22.18 0.06
C VAL A 401 -27.69 -22.67 -1.25
N PRO A 402 -26.61 -22.10 -1.80
CA PRO A 402 -26.02 -22.56 -3.06
C PRO A 402 -25.52 -24.01 -3.04
N ARG A 403 -25.28 -24.57 -1.86
CA ARG A 403 -24.85 -25.99 -1.72
C ARG A 403 -26.01 -26.99 -1.94
N PHE A 404 -27.24 -26.53 -1.86
CA PHE A 404 -28.44 -27.38 -1.91
C PHE A 404 -29.37 -27.04 -3.07
N VAL A 405 -29.24 -25.83 -3.61
CA VAL A 405 -30.09 -25.32 -4.69
C VAL A 405 -29.20 -24.77 -5.79
N ASP A 406 -29.37 -25.28 -6.99
CA ASP A 406 -28.68 -24.74 -8.16
C ASP A 406 -29.29 -23.39 -8.52
N ILE A 407 -28.50 -22.32 -8.35
CA ILE A 407 -28.91 -20.94 -8.63
C ILE A 407 -28.33 -20.54 -9.98
N PRO A 408 -29.17 -20.32 -11.01
CA PRO A 408 -28.69 -20.19 -12.40
C PRO A 408 -27.90 -18.90 -12.66
N LEU A 409 -27.87 -17.94 -11.73
CA LEU A 409 -27.18 -16.68 -11.88
C LEU A 409 -26.29 -16.38 -10.67
N PRO A 410 -24.94 -16.26 -10.81
CA PRO A 410 -24.03 -15.90 -9.73
C PRO A 410 -24.41 -14.60 -8.99
N ALA A 411 -24.96 -13.62 -9.71
CA ALA A 411 -25.45 -12.38 -9.12
C ALA A 411 -26.63 -12.61 -8.14
N MET A 412 -27.50 -13.60 -8.41
CA MET A 412 -28.61 -13.92 -7.52
C MET A 412 -28.12 -14.67 -6.29
N GLU A 413 -27.13 -15.53 -6.45
CA GLU A 413 -26.46 -16.21 -5.34
C GLU A 413 -25.86 -15.18 -4.35
N SER A 414 -25.10 -14.23 -4.88
CA SER A 414 -24.48 -13.15 -4.11
C SER A 414 -25.52 -12.26 -3.41
N LEU A 415 -26.64 -11.99 -4.10
CA LEU A 415 -27.73 -11.17 -3.55
C LEU A 415 -28.48 -11.90 -2.41
N ILE A 416 -28.64 -13.21 -2.49
CA ILE A 416 -29.22 -14.01 -1.43
C ILE A 416 -28.25 -14.06 -0.24
N ALA A 417 -27.00 -14.40 -0.49
CA ALA A 417 -25.99 -14.56 0.56
C ALA A 417 -25.71 -13.26 1.34
N GLY A 418 -25.63 -12.12 0.64
CA GLY A 418 -25.34 -10.82 1.23
C GLY A 418 -26.57 -9.93 1.46
N GLY A 419 -27.44 -9.79 0.46
CA GLY A 419 -28.51 -8.78 0.43
C GLY A 419 -29.57 -8.97 1.52
N ILE A 420 -30.02 -10.20 1.76
CA ILE A 420 -31.04 -10.48 2.79
C ILE A 420 -30.52 -10.20 4.21
N PRO A 421 -29.32 -10.71 4.62
CA PRO A 421 -28.76 -10.41 5.94
C PRO A 421 -28.49 -8.91 6.14
N ILE A 422 -28.02 -8.21 5.09
CA ILE A 422 -27.75 -6.77 5.11
C ILE A 422 -29.03 -5.97 5.30
N ALA A 423 -30.12 -6.31 4.59
CA ALA A 423 -31.43 -5.67 4.75
C ALA A 423 -31.98 -5.84 6.18
N LEU A 424 -31.78 -7.01 6.79
CA LEU A 424 -32.15 -7.25 8.19
C LEU A 424 -31.24 -6.45 9.14
N CYS A 425 -29.93 -6.37 8.87
CA CYS A 425 -28.99 -5.61 9.69
C CYS A 425 -29.33 -4.10 9.72
N LEU A 426 -30.00 -3.57 8.70
CA LEU A 426 -30.48 -2.19 8.69
C LEU A 426 -31.44 -1.89 9.86
N THR A 427 -32.19 -2.87 10.34
CA THR A 427 -33.08 -2.70 11.51
C THR A 427 -32.33 -2.58 12.84
N LEU A 428 -31.04 -2.90 12.87
CA LEU A 428 -30.20 -2.88 14.06
C LEU A 428 -29.43 -1.57 14.28
N VAL A 429 -29.51 -0.62 13.35
CA VAL A 429 -28.69 0.60 13.28
C VAL A 429 -28.86 1.53 14.49
N GLU A 430 -29.98 1.50 15.18
CA GLU A 430 -30.23 2.39 16.33
C GLU A 430 -29.33 2.08 17.53
N ARG A 431 -28.78 0.85 17.61
CA ARG A 431 -27.89 0.40 18.68
C ARG A 431 -26.56 -0.10 18.15
N PRO A 432 -25.45 0.57 18.49
CA PRO A 432 -24.12 0.22 17.99
C PRO A 432 -23.72 -1.23 18.21
N ILE A 433 -24.02 -1.77 19.39
CA ILE A 433 -23.70 -3.17 19.73
C ILE A 433 -24.45 -4.14 18.80
N ARG A 434 -25.76 -3.93 18.59
CA ARG A 434 -26.55 -4.76 17.67
C ARG A 434 -26.05 -4.67 16.24
N PHE A 435 -25.78 -3.44 15.79
CA PHE A 435 -25.33 -3.18 14.43
C PHE A 435 -23.93 -3.78 14.18
N GLY A 436 -22.97 -3.52 15.06
CA GLY A 436 -21.60 -4.06 14.93
C GLY A 436 -21.55 -5.58 15.00
N LEU A 437 -22.29 -6.20 15.94
CA LEU A 437 -22.39 -7.66 16.03
C LEU A 437 -23.14 -8.26 14.83
N GLY A 438 -24.14 -7.57 14.28
CA GLY A 438 -24.82 -7.96 13.06
C GLY A 438 -23.87 -7.99 11.86
N LEU A 439 -23.03 -6.95 11.70
CA LEU A 439 -21.99 -6.93 10.67
C LEU A 439 -20.96 -8.03 10.87
N ALA A 440 -20.49 -8.26 12.11
CA ALA A 440 -19.57 -9.35 12.43
C ALA A 440 -20.14 -10.71 12.04
N ALA A 441 -21.43 -10.94 12.32
CA ALA A 441 -22.12 -12.17 11.97
C ALA A 441 -22.26 -12.36 10.45
N ILE A 442 -22.52 -11.28 9.70
CA ILE A 442 -22.60 -11.30 8.23
C ILE A 442 -21.23 -11.62 7.63
N PHE A 443 -20.15 -10.94 8.07
CA PHE A 443 -18.80 -11.24 7.60
C PHE A 443 -18.37 -12.67 7.96
N GLY A 444 -18.67 -13.12 9.19
CA GLY A 444 -18.39 -14.50 9.60
C GLY A 444 -19.14 -15.54 8.76
N ALA A 445 -20.40 -15.27 8.38
CA ALA A 445 -21.14 -16.15 7.48
C ALA A 445 -20.58 -16.16 6.04
N ALA A 446 -20.08 -15.03 5.56
CA ALA A 446 -19.48 -14.92 4.24
C ALA A 446 -18.21 -15.79 4.08
N THR A 447 -17.48 -16.08 5.18
CA THR A 447 -16.33 -17.01 5.12
C THR A 447 -16.71 -18.46 4.84
N LEU A 448 -17.97 -18.83 5.01
CA LEU A 448 -18.46 -20.20 4.73
C LEU A 448 -18.61 -20.47 3.22
N ASN A 449 -18.80 -19.43 2.43
CA ASN A 449 -18.88 -19.50 0.97
C ASN A 449 -18.19 -18.28 0.36
N PRO A 450 -16.84 -18.23 0.42
CA PRO A 450 -16.10 -17.12 -0.14
C PRO A 450 -16.27 -17.09 -1.65
N ILE A 451 -16.56 -15.91 -2.19
CA ILE A 451 -16.74 -15.69 -3.63
C ILE A 451 -15.35 -15.55 -4.26
N TYR A 452 -14.78 -16.67 -4.64
CA TYR A 452 -13.62 -16.74 -5.53
C TYR A 452 -14.05 -17.29 -6.89
N GLU A 453 -13.33 -16.93 -7.94
CA GLU A 453 -13.47 -17.65 -9.20
C GLU A 453 -12.90 -19.06 -9.00
N GLY A 454 -13.80 -20.03 -8.85
CA GLY A 454 -13.46 -21.43 -8.54
C GLY A 454 -13.38 -21.75 -7.03
N SER A 455 -12.98 -22.98 -6.71
CA SER A 455 -12.75 -23.45 -5.34
C SER A 455 -11.34 -23.12 -4.85
N LEU A 456 -11.24 -22.57 -3.63
CA LEU A 456 -9.95 -22.25 -3.02
C LEU A 456 -9.21 -23.56 -2.65
N LEU A 457 -7.99 -23.73 -3.18
CA LEU A 457 -7.09 -24.82 -2.85
C LEU A 457 -6.05 -24.42 -1.80
N PHE A 458 -5.57 -23.17 -1.88
CA PHE A 458 -4.53 -22.64 -1.01
C PHE A 458 -4.65 -21.12 -0.92
N ALA A 459 -4.38 -20.57 0.26
CA ALA A 459 -4.20 -19.14 0.47
C ALA A 459 -3.15 -18.93 1.55
N GLU A 460 -2.22 -18.03 1.29
CA GLU A 460 -1.23 -17.62 2.27
C GLU A 460 -0.79 -16.19 2.02
N ARG A 461 -0.40 -15.49 3.08
CA ARG A 461 0.06 -14.11 3.05
C ARG A 461 1.55 -14.04 3.35
N SER A 462 2.31 -13.51 2.40
CA SER A 462 3.72 -13.16 2.57
C SER A 462 3.88 -11.66 2.87
N PHE A 463 5.11 -11.22 3.06
CA PHE A 463 5.46 -9.79 3.13
C PHE A 463 5.09 -9.05 1.81
N PHE A 464 5.16 -9.74 0.69
CA PHE A 464 4.94 -9.16 -0.65
C PHE A 464 3.47 -9.14 -1.07
N GLY A 465 2.61 -9.97 -0.47
CA GLY A 465 1.19 -9.96 -0.76
C GLY A 465 0.43 -11.22 -0.34
N ILE A 466 -0.79 -11.36 -0.85
CA ILE A 466 -1.67 -12.50 -0.58
C ILE A 466 -1.76 -13.34 -1.83
N HIS A 467 -1.19 -14.55 -1.77
CA HIS A 467 -1.25 -15.53 -2.85
C HIS A 467 -2.38 -16.53 -2.64
N ARG A 468 -3.12 -16.81 -3.71
CA ARG A 468 -4.20 -17.78 -3.71
C ARG A 468 -4.06 -18.73 -4.88
N VAL A 469 -4.28 -20.01 -4.64
CA VAL A 469 -4.46 -20.99 -5.71
C VAL A 469 -5.91 -21.43 -5.71
N THR A 470 -6.60 -21.23 -6.84
CA THR A 470 -8.00 -21.63 -7.02
C THR A 470 -8.13 -22.66 -8.12
N HIS A 471 -9.10 -23.55 -7.98
CA HIS A 471 -9.44 -24.53 -9.02
C HIS A 471 -10.73 -24.10 -9.72
N TRP A 472 -10.64 -23.78 -10.99
CA TRP A 472 -11.76 -23.41 -11.85
C TRP A 472 -12.39 -24.67 -12.45
N GLN A 473 -13.37 -25.22 -11.75
CA GLN A 473 -13.98 -26.52 -12.07
C GLN A 473 -14.54 -26.57 -13.48
N ASP A 474 -15.24 -25.50 -13.91
CA ASP A 474 -15.86 -25.41 -15.24
C ASP A 474 -14.85 -25.48 -16.40
N LYS A 475 -13.61 -25.07 -16.13
CA LYS A 475 -12.53 -25.00 -17.12
C LYS A 475 -11.49 -26.09 -16.91
N GLY A 476 -11.50 -26.81 -15.77
CA GLY A 476 -10.48 -27.78 -15.40
C GLY A 476 -9.09 -27.15 -15.24
N LEU A 477 -9.01 -26.00 -14.59
CA LEU A 477 -7.78 -25.21 -14.45
C LEU A 477 -7.45 -24.91 -13.00
N ASN A 478 -6.16 -24.97 -12.66
CA ASN A 478 -5.65 -24.29 -11.47
C ASN A 478 -5.13 -22.90 -11.87
N ALA A 479 -5.44 -21.90 -11.04
CA ALA A 479 -5.06 -20.51 -11.23
C ALA A 479 -4.26 -20.01 -10.03
N LEU A 480 -3.12 -19.36 -10.27
CA LEU A 480 -2.39 -18.59 -9.26
C LEU A 480 -2.83 -17.12 -9.34
N MET A 481 -3.37 -16.63 -8.23
CA MET A 481 -3.86 -15.27 -8.11
C MET A 481 -3.09 -14.51 -7.03
N HIS A 482 -2.76 -13.25 -7.31
CA HIS A 482 -2.29 -12.27 -6.33
C HIS A 482 -3.24 -11.06 -6.36
N GLY A 483 -4.05 -10.88 -5.31
CA GLY A 483 -5.20 -9.98 -5.37
C GLY A 483 -6.18 -10.39 -6.48
N THR A 484 -6.40 -9.50 -7.45
CA THR A 484 -7.20 -9.76 -8.65
C THR A 484 -6.36 -10.08 -9.88
N THR A 485 -5.05 -10.10 -9.76
CA THR A 485 -4.14 -10.36 -10.89
C THR A 485 -3.87 -11.85 -11.02
N LEU A 486 -4.03 -12.36 -12.25
CA LEU A 486 -3.74 -13.73 -12.61
C LEU A 486 -2.25 -13.86 -12.98
N HIS A 487 -1.51 -14.70 -12.23
CA HIS A 487 -0.08 -14.95 -12.45
C HIS A 487 0.23 -16.24 -13.19
N GLY A 488 -0.76 -17.06 -13.47
CA GLY A 488 -0.61 -18.23 -14.29
C GLY A 488 -1.74 -19.24 -14.13
N LEU A 489 -1.88 -20.10 -15.13
CA LEU A 489 -2.87 -21.17 -15.23
C LEU A 489 -2.19 -22.49 -15.56
N GLN A 490 -2.80 -23.61 -15.17
CA GLN A 490 -2.44 -24.94 -15.66
C GLN A 490 -3.66 -25.84 -15.70
N PHE A 491 -3.76 -26.69 -16.74
CA PHE A 491 -4.79 -27.73 -16.84
C PHE A 491 -4.68 -28.76 -15.72
N VAL A 492 -5.84 -29.24 -15.26
CA VAL A 492 -5.94 -30.27 -14.23
C VAL A 492 -6.87 -31.37 -14.70
N GLU A 493 -6.40 -32.62 -14.61
CA GLU A 493 -7.17 -33.84 -14.90
C GLU A 493 -7.05 -34.78 -13.68
N ASP A 494 -8.16 -35.30 -13.20
CA ASP A 494 -8.21 -36.16 -11.99
C ASP A 494 -7.50 -35.54 -10.74
N GLY A 495 -7.63 -34.23 -10.56
CA GLY A 495 -7.02 -33.50 -9.43
C GLY A 495 -5.51 -33.30 -9.53
N LYS A 496 -4.89 -33.60 -10.68
CA LYS A 496 -3.45 -33.42 -10.91
C LYS A 496 -3.19 -32.44 -12.04
N PRO A 497 -2.19 -31.55 -11.89
CA PRO A 497 -1.77 -30.68 -12.98
C PRO A 497 -1.20 -31.48 -14.15
N VAL A 498 -1.60 -31.13 -15.36
CA VAL A 498 -1.22 -31.81 -16.62
C VAL A 498 -0.87 -30.76 -17.68
N ARG A 499 -0.37 -31.23 -18.84
CA ARG A 499 -0.06 -30.41 -20.03
C ARG A 499 0.92 -29.29 -19.75
N SER A 500 1.98 -29.57 -18.98
CA SER A 500 3.03 -28.60 -18.66
C SER A 500 3.83 -28.08 -19.87
N GLU A 501 3.63 -28.66 -21.04
CA GLU A 501 4.16 -28.20 -22.33
C GLU A 501 3.30 -27.14 -23.00
N VAL A 502 2.12 -26.81 -22.44
CA VAL A 502 1.21 -25.79 -22.97
C VAL A 502 1.37 -24.49 -22.17
N PRO A 503 2.02 -23.47 -22.77
CA PRO A 503 2.08 -22.16 -22.12
C PRO A 503 0.71 -21.50 -22.16
N MET A 504 0.27 -20.99 -21.02
CA MET A 504 -1.05 -20.35 -20.85
C MET A 504 -0.93 -18.86 -20.52
N THR A 505 -2.03 -18.18 -20.34
CA THR A 505 -2.16 -16.77 -20.02
C THR A 505 -1.52 -15.88 -21.08
N TYR A 506 -0.81 -14.85 -20.68
CA TYR A 506 -0.08 -13.90 -21.52
C TYR A 506 1.23 -14.48 -22.11
N TYR A 507 1.54 -15.75 -21.80
CA TYR A 507 2.62 -16.53 -22.44
C TYR A 507 2.11 -17.45 -23.55
N HIS A 508 0.82 -17.41 -23.89
CA HIS A 508 0.24 -18.27 -24.91
C HIS A 508 1.00 -18.18 -26.24
N ARG A 509 1.10 -19.30 -26.97
CA ARG A 509 1.90 -19.45 -28.20
C ARG A 509 1.59 -18.42 -29.29
N THR A 510 0.35 -17.94 -29.37
CA THR A 510 -0.08 -16.91 -30.34
C THR A 510 0.07 -15.49 -29.85
N GLY A 511 0.43 -15.29 -28.57
CA GLY A 511 0.72 -13.99 -27.98
C GLY A 511 2.14 -13.53 -28.28
N PRO A 512 2.48 -12.27 -27.98
CA PRO A 512 3.79 -11.68 -28.32
C PRO A 512 4.98 -12.45 -27.75
N ALA A 513 4.97 -12.78 -26.45
CA ALA A 513 6.03 -13.55 -25.82
C ALA A 513 6.19 -14.93 -26.45
N GLY A 514 5.05 -15.62 -26.71
CA GLY A 514 5.05 -16.92 -27.34
C GLY A 514 5.60 -16.91 -28.76
N GLN A 515 5.30 -15.88 -29.54
CA GLN A 515 5.87 -15.72 -30.88
C GLN A 515 7.40 -15.62 -30.83
N VAL A 516 7.96 -14.81 -29.94
CA VAL A 516 9.41 -14.67 -29.79
C VAL A 516 10.03 -15.96 -29.29
N LEU A 517 9.54 -16.55 -28.22
CA LEU A 517 10.15 -17.73 -27.58
C LEU A 517 10.10 -18.99 -28.46
N GLN A 518 9.12 -19.12 -29.35
CA GLN A 518 9.05 -20.21 -30.31
C GLN A 518 10.12 -20.14 -31.41
N THR A 519 10.68 -18.98 -31.71
CA THR A 519 11.74 -18.80 -32.71
C THR A 519 13.12 -19.20 -32.17
N LEU A 520 13.28 -19.39 -30.86
CA LEU A 520 14.54 -19.71 -30.23
C LEU A 520 15.06 -21.07 -30.75
N PRO A 521 16.38 -21.20 -31.02
CA PRO A 521 16.97 -22.43 -31.53
C PRO A 521 16.88 -23.55 -30.52
N LYS A 522 16.15 -24.60 -30.85
CA LYS A 522 15.95 -25.80 -29.99
C LYS A 522 17.18 -26.67 -29.77
N SER A 523 18.15 -26.60 -30.68
CA SER A 523 19.35 -27.43 -30.64
C SER A 523 20.56 -26.78 -29.97
N ARG A 524 20.46 -25.50 -29.62
CA ARG A 524 21.55 -24.71 -28.98
C ARG A 524 21.40 -24.83 -27.45
N GLN A 525 22.53 -25.05 -26.77
CA GLN A 525 22.60 -24.79 -25.33
C GLN A 525 22.43 -23.27 -25.13
N MET A 526 21.30 -22.87 -24.56
CA MET A 526 20.98 -21.47 -24.29
C MET A 526 20.83 -21.26 -22.80
N SER A 527 21.23 -20.09 -22.34
CA SER A 527 21.00 -19.60 -20.99
C SER A 527 19.93 -18.51 -21.03
N LEU A 528 18.85 -18.71 -20.27
CA LEU A 528 17.75 -17.76 -20.17
C LEU A 528 17.65 -17.26 -18.72
N GLY A 529 17.71 -15.95 -18.54
CA GLY A 529 17.42 -15.29 -17.27
C GLY A 529 15.96 -14.84 -17.24
N MET A 530 15.26 -15.09 -16.13
CA MET A 530 13.86 -14.73 -15.98
C MET A 530 13.63 -13.99 -14.69
N ILE A 531 13.22 -12.72 -14.77
CA ILE A 531 12.86 -11.88 -13.64
C ILE A 531 11.37 -12.03 -13.39
N GLY A 532 11.01 -12.67 -12.26
CA GLY A 532 9.66 -13.10 -11.92
C GLY A 532 9.40 -14.56 -12.32
N LEU A 533 8.76 -15.32 -11.43
CA LEU A 533 8.51 -16.75 -11.60
C LEU A 533 7.05 -17.07 -11.96
N GLY A 534 6.10 -16.48 -11.24
CA GLY A 534 4.68 -16.84 -11.36
C GLY A 534 4.45 -18.34 -11.12
N THR A 535 3.83 -19.04 -12.05
CA THR A 535 3.67 -20.50 -12.01
C THR A 535 4.83 -21.28 -12.65
N GLY A 536 5.84 -20.57 -13.18
CA GLY A 536 6.93 -21.17 -13.93
C GLY A 536 6.56 -21.59 -15.36
N SER A 537 5.43 -21.13 -15.90
CA SER A 537 4.90 -21.60 -17.20
C SER A 537 5.81 -21.30 -18.41
N LEU A 538 6.72 -20.33 -18.32
CA LEU A 538 7.71 -20.03 -19.38
C LEU A 538 8.65 -21.21 -19.68
N VAL A 539 8.89 -22.12 -18.73
CA VAL A 539 9.71 -23.34 -18.98
C VAL A 539 9.10 -24.27 -20.02
N SER A 540 7.82 -24.09 -20.40
CA SER A 540 7.16 -24.85 -21.46
C SER A 540 7.80 -24.62 -22.84
N TYR A 541 8.53 -23.52 -23.00
CA TYR A 541 9.29 -23.21 -24.23
C TYR A 541 10.69 -23.80 -24.25
N ALA A 542 11.20 -24.27 -23.10
CA ALA A 542 12.56 -24.78 -22.98
C ALA A 542 12.69 -26.24 -23.39
N ASP A 543 13.80 -26.54 -24.04
CA ASP A 543 14.19 -27.87 -24.47
C ASP A 543 15.35 -28.44 -23.65
N LYS A 544 15.57 -29.74 -23.79
CA LYS A 544 16.66 -30.48 -23.10
C LYS A 544 18.02 -29.80 -23.32
N GLY A 545 18.74 -29.55 -22.22
CA GLY A 545 20.11 -28.99 -22.24
C GLY A 545 20.14 -27.46 -22.23
N GLN A 546 19.00 -26.81 -22.20
CA GLN A 546 18.92 -25.37 -21.92
C GLN A 546 18.90 -25.13 -20.42
N LYS A 547 19.49 -23.99 -19.99
CA LYS A 547 19.48 -23.54 -18.60
C LYS A 547 18.56 -22.34 -18.46
N ILE A 548 17.72 -22.37 -17.41
CA ILE A 548 16.86 -21.24 -17.02
C ILE A 548 17.13 -20.88 -15.57
N THR A 549 17.47 -19.63 -15.33
CA THR A 549 17.64 -19.07 -14.00
C THR A 549 16.52 -18.07 -13.72
N TYR A 550 15.70 -18.35 -12.71
CA TYR A 550 14.66 -17.45 -12.22
C TYR A 550 15.18 -16.57 -11.09
N TYR A 551 14.79 -15.30 -11.10
CA TYR A 551 15.00 -14.33 -10.05
C TYR A 551 13.64 -13.98 -9.43
N GLU A 552 13.36 -14.49 -8.23
CA GLU A 552 12.06 -14.34 -7.56
C GLU A 552 12.23 -13.71 -6.19
N ILE A 553 11.44 -12.65 -5.93
CA ILE A 553 11.53 -11.92 -4.66
C ILE A 553 10.78 -12.63 -3.52
N ASP A 554 9.72 -13.39 -3.84
CA ASP A 554 8.86 -14.03 -2.87
C ASP A 554 9.09 -15.56 -2.81
N PRO A 555 9.72 -16.08 -1.74
CA PRO A 555 9.89 -17.53 -1.57
C PRO A 555 8.57 -18.32 -1.60
N MET A 556 7.44 -17.69 -1.26
CA MET A 556 6.12 -18.32 -1.32
C MET A 556 5.72 -18.64 -2.76
N VAL A 557 6.01 -17.75 -3.71
CA VAL A 557 5.76 -17.98 -5.14
C VAL A 557 6.59 -19.17 -5.63
N THR A 558 7.85 -19.27 -5.19
CA THR A 558 8.72 -20.43 -5.52
C THR A 558 8.13 -21.72 -4.97
N TRP A 559 7.69 -21.74 -3.71
CA TRP A 559 7.05 -22.92 -3.13
C TRP A 559 5.80 -23.33 -3.91
N ILE A 560 4.95 -22.36 -4.29
CA ILE A 560 3.72 -22.64 -5.07
C ILE A 560 4.06 -23.23 -6.44
N ALA A 561 5.04 -22.69 -7.16
CA ALA A 561 5.38 -23.08 -8.53
C ALA A 561 6.14 -24.41 -8.61
N ASP A 562 7.03 -24.69 -7.66
CA ASP A 562 8.02 -25.77 -7.76
C ASP A 562 7.76 -26.94 -6.80
N GLU A 563 7.40 -26.66 -5.54
CA GLU A 563 7.30 -27.70 -4.50
C GLU A 563 5.85 -28.16 -4.26
N SER A 564 4.86 -27.29 -4.52
CA SER A 564 3.46 -27.58 -4.26
C SER A 564 2.88 -28.60 -5.25
N PRO A 565 1.76 -29.25 -4.91
CA PRO A 565 1.06 -30.14 -5.84
C PRO A 565 0.21 -29.41 -6.89
N TYR A 566 0.12 -28.08 -6.85
CA TYR A 566 -0.86 -27.30 -7.62
C TYR A 566 -0.42 -27.05 -9.05
N PHE A 567 0.89 -26.98 -9.30
CA PHE A 567 1.51 -26.78 -10.62
C PHE A 567 2.60 -27.80 -10.86
N SER A 568 2.92 -28.08 -12.13
CA SER A 568 3.93 -29.08 -12.51
C SER A 568 4.96 -28.57 -13.52
N TYR A 569 4.85 -27.33 -13.98
CA TYR A 569 5.72 -26.77 -15.02
C TYR A 569 7.22 -26.99 -14.73
N MET A 570 7.68 -26.59 -13.56
CA MET A 570 9.08 -26.67 -13.14
C MET A 570 9.55 -28.11 -13.01
N ARG A 571 8.78 -28.96 -12.32
CA ARG A 571 9.08 -30.40 -12.13
C ARG A 571 9.16 -31.11 -13.45
N ASP A 572 8.22 -30.92 -14.35
CA ASP A 572 8.15 -31.62 -15.63
C ASP A 572 9.23 -31.09 -16.59
N ALA A 573 9.63 -29.84 -16.53
CA ALA A 573 10.76 -29.30 -17.28
C ALA A 573 12.09 -29.97 -16.86
N ARG A 574 12.34 -30.13 -15.54
CA ARG A 574 13.50 -30.89 -15.05
C ARG A 574 13.49 -32.35 -15.56
N ALA A 575 12.31 -32.98 -15.57
CA ALA A 575 12.18 -34.35 -16.11
C ALA A 575 12.47 -34.41 -17.60
N ARG A 576 12.20 -33.32 -18.37
CA ARG A 576 12.61 -33.24 -19.78
C ARG A 576 14.11 -32.95 -19.98
N GLY A 577 14.85 -32.64 -18.92
CA GLY A 577 16.28 -32.35 -18.94
C GLY A 577 16.63 -30.89 -19.13
N VAL A 578 15.73 -29.98 -18.76
CA VAL A 578 16.00 -28.55 -18.61
C VAL A 578 16.70 -28.32 -17.27
N GLU A 579 17.77 -27.55 -17.26
CA GLU A 579 18.45 -27.13 -16.04
C GLU A 579 17.73 -25.90 -15.46
N LEU A 580 17.24 -26.01 -14.23
CA LEU A 580 16.45 -24.94 -13.58
C LEU A 580 17.09 -24.53 -12.26
N GLU A 581 17.26 -23.23 -12.10
CA GLU A 581 17.74 -22.59 -10.89
C GLU A 581 16.77 -21.46 -10.47
N VAL A 582 16.55 -21.28 -9.17
CA VAL A 582 15.78 -20.16 -8.63
C VAL A 582 16.65 -19.42 -7.60
N ILE A 583 16.84 -18.12 -7.82
CA ILE A 583 17.60 -17.23 -6.96
C ILE A 583 16.64 -16.29 -6.28
N HIS A 584 16.59 -16.33 -4.93
CA HIS A 584 15.72 -15.47 -4.15
C HIS A 584 16.30 -14.09 -3.94
N GLY A 585 15.44 -13.08 -3.97
CA GLY A 585 15.74 -11.68 -3.67
C GLY A 585 15.29 -10.73 -4.77
N ASP A 586 15.54 -9.44 -4.55
CA ASP A 586 15.29 -8.43 -5.59
C ASP A 586 16.13 -8.75 -6.84
N ALA A 587 15.46 -8.84 -7.98
CA ALA A 587 16.08 -9.30 -9.23
C ALA A 587 17.22 -8.39 -9.69
N ARG A 588 17.10 -7.07 -9.51
CA ARG A 588 18.15 -6.13 -9.89
C ARG A 588 19.43 -6.32 -9.07
N LEU A 589 19.27 -6.59 -7.77
CA LEU A 589 20.39 -6.79 -6.87
C LEU A 589 21.05 -8.16 -7.08
N THR A 590 20.23 -9.20 -7.21
CA THR A 590 20.73 -10.57 -7.37
C THR A 590 21.36 -10.83 -8.75
N LEU A 591 20.76 -10.26 -9.80
CA LEU A 591 21.29 -10.34 -11.16
C LEU A 591 22.62 -9.56 -11.28
N ALA A 592 22.79 -8.43 -10.59
CA ALA A 592 24.04 -7.68 -10.60
C ALA A 592 25.24 -8.51 -10.10
N GLU A 593 25.00 -9.40 -9.13
CA GLU A 593 26.00 -10.28 -8.53
C GLU A 593 26.22 -11.62 -9.31
N ALA A 594 25.28 -11.99 -10.19
CA ALA A 594 25.41 -13.23 -10.97
C ALA A 594 26.60 -13.15 -11.94
N ASP A 595 27.32 -14.25 -12.11
CA ASP A 595 28.41 -14.35 -13.10
C ASP A 595 27.90 -14.75 -14.49
N GLU A 596 26.64 -15.18 -14.58
CA GLU A 596 26.04 -15.75 -15.78
C GLU A 596 25.67 -14.66 -16.81
N ILE A 597 25.84 -14.99 -18.10
CA ILE A 597 25.40 -14.18 -19.22
C ILE A 597 24.28 -14.94 -19.94
N TYR A 598 23.21 -14.24 -20.27
CA TYR A 598 22.00 -14.80 -20.85
C TYR A 598 21.88 -14.48 -22.34
N ASP A 599 21.47 -15.48 -23.14
CA ASP A 599 21.03 -15.25 -24.52
C ASP A 599 19.71 -14.47 -24.55
N VAL A 600 18.84 -14.69 -23.56
CA VAL A 600 17.56 -13.99 -23.40
C VAL A 600 17.36 -13.62 -21.95
N LEU A 601 17.04 -12.37 -21.69
CA LEU A 601 16.58 -11.90 -20.38
C LEU A 601 15.10 -11.52 -20.47
N VAL A 602 14.23 -12.31 -19.83
CA VAL A 602 12.80 -12.02 -19.74
C VAL A 602 12.55 -11.21 -18.47
N ILE A 603 11.83 -10.10 -18.57
CA ILE A 603 11.48 -9.23 -17.45
C ILE A 603 9.97 -9.21 -17.32
N ASP A 604 9.46 -9.94 -16.31
CA ASP A 604 8.04 -10.12 -16.02
C ASP A 604 7.78 -10.09 -14.51
N ALA A 605 8.34 -9.09 -13.84
CA ALA A 605 8.13 -8.87 -12.40
C ALA A 605 6.98 -7.89 -12.18
N PHE A 606 5.84 -8.42 -11.75
CA PHE A 606 4.67 -7.65 -11.39
C PHE A 606 4.34 -7.82 -9.90
N SER A 607 4.12 -6.71 -9.21
CA SER A 607 3.45 -6.70 -7.91
C SER A 607 2.00 -6.27 -8.15
N SER A 608 1.08 -7.24 -8.15
CA SER A 608 -0.28 -7.05 -8.67
C SER A 608 -0.25 -6.58 -10.15
N ASP A 609 -0.77 -5.41 -10.52
CA ASP A 609 -0.80 -4.87 -11.90
C ASP A 609 0.26 -3.77 -12.15
N SER A 610 1.31 -3.70 -11.31
CA SER A 610 2.35 -2.66 -11.38
C SER A 610 3.76 -3.24 -11.48
N VAL A 611 4.54 -2.74 -12.44
CA VAL A 611 5.98 -3.05 -12.52
C VAL A 611 6.73 -2.17 -11.52
N PRO A 612 7.65 -2.73 -10.71
CA PRO A 612 8.49 -1.95 -9.82
C PRO A 612 9.36 -0.94 -10.58
N VAL A 613 9.24 0.34 -10.23
CA VAL A 613 9.90 1.47 -10.93
C VAL A 613 11.41 1.29 -11.04
N HIS A 614 12.07 0.77 -10.00
CA HIS A 614 13.52 0.58 -9.97
C HIS A 614 14.06 -0.45 -10.97
N LEU A 615 13.19 -1.29 -11.53
CA LEU A 615 13.54 -2.20 -12.62
C LEU A 615 13.52 -1.53 -14.00
N LEU A 616 12.97 -0.30 -14.09
CA LEU A 616 12.75 0.46 -15.31
C LEU A 616 13.58 1.76 -15.35
N THR A 617 14.76 1.75 -14.74
CA THR A 617 15.68 2.91 -14.72
C THR A 617 16.86 2.70 -15.64
N VAL A 618 17.47 3.80 -16.11
CA VAL A 618 18.68 3.76 -16.96
C VAL A 618 19.78 2.96 -16.29
N GLU A 619 19.95 3.12 -14.98
CA GLU A 619 20.97 2.43 -14.21
C GLU A 619 20.71 0.91 -14.16
N ALA A 620 19.46 0.48 -14.03
CA ALA A 620 19.10 -0.93 -14.08
C ALA A 620 19.47 -1.57 -15.43
N PHE A 621 19.18 -0.88 -16.52
CA PHE A 621 19.52 -1.35 -17.87
C PHE A 621 21.01 -1.32 -18.14
N ARG A 622 21.66 -0.16 -17.93
CA ARG A 622 23.06 0.06 -18.27
C ARG A 622 24.01 -0.76 -17.41
N ASP A 623 23.77 -0.81 -16.09
CA ASP A 623 24.73 -1.30 -15.11
C ASP A 623 24.44 -2.76 -14.71
N VAL A 624 23.20 -3.25 -14.94
CA VAL A 624 22.80 -4.61 -14.57
C VAL A 624 22.38 -5.44 -15.77
N TYR A 625 21.35 -5.06 -16.53
CA TYR A 625 20.79 -5.96 -17.56
C TYR A 625 21.72 -6.12 -18.77
N LEU A 626 22.17 -5.01 -19.35
CA LEU A 626 23.03 -5.06 -20.55
C LEU A 626 24.34 -5.84 -20.33
N PRO A 627 25.04 -5.74 -19.19
CA PRO A 627 26.22 -6.58 -18.91
C PRO A 627 25.91 -8.07 -18.78
N LYS A 628 24.65 -8.45 -18.50
CA LYS A 628 24.20 -9.84 -18.31
C LYS A 628 23.50 -10.43 -19.55
N VAL A 629 23.33 -9.65 -20.61
CA VAL A 629 22.77 -10.11 -21.89
C VAL A 629 23.89 -10.20 -22.91
N ASP A 630 23.99 -11.37 -23.59
CA ASP A 630 24.97 -11.61 -24.65
C ASP A 630 24.95 -10.51 -25.73
N ALA A 631 26.03 -10.38 -26.49
CA ALA A 631 26.15 -9.35 -27.53
C ALA A 631 25.05 -9.49 -28.61
N GLU A 632 24.68 -10.72 -28.97
CA GLU A 632 23.59 -11.04 -29.90
C GLU A 632 22.26 -11.33 -29.17
N GLY A 633 22.26 -11.31 -27.83
CA GLY A 633 21.11 -11.54 -26.98
C GLY A 633 20.13 -10.36 -26.94
N PHE A 634 18.99 -10.59 -26.31
CA PHE A 634 17.93 -9.58 -26.19
C PHE A 634 17.19 -9.64 -24.86
N MET A 635 16.48 -8.57 -24.56
CA MET A 635 15.56 -8.46 -23.44
C MET A 635 14.12 -8.51 -23.95
N LEU A 636 13.25 -9.29 -23.26
CA LEU A 636 11.83 -9.43 -23.56
C LEU A 636 11.03 -9.01 -22.32
N MET A 637 10.22 -7.96 -22.42
CA MET A 637 9.59 -7.32 -21.26
C MET A 637 8.08 -7.32 -21.38
N ASN A 638 7.40 -7.76 -20.31
CA ASN A 638 5.97 -7.58 -20.14
C ASN A 638 5.69 -6.15 -19.68
N VAL A 639 4.84 -5.43 -20.43
CA VAL A 639 4.43 -4.05 -20.11
C VAL A 639 2.91 -3.93 -20.02
N SER A 640 2.24 -5.06 -19.85
CA SER A 640 0.79 -5.12 -19.68
C SER A 640 0.40 -4.48 -18.34
N SER A 641 -0.16 -3.30 -18.37
CA SER A 641 -0.75 -2.67 -17.19
C SER A 641 -2.05 -1.97 -17.56
N ARG A 642 -3.06 -2.13 -16.73
CA ARG A 642 -4.38 -1.49 -16.92
C ARG A 642 -4.31 0.02 -16.71
N TYR A 643 -3.41 0.47 -15.85
CA TYR A 643 -3.38 1.85 -15.35
C TYR A 643 -2.19 2.65 -15.86
N LEU A 644 -1.07 1.99 -16.21
CA LEU A 644 0.18 2.63 -16.62
C LEU A 644 0.48 2.36 -18.10
N ASP A 645 0.96 3.37 -18.80
CA ASP A 645 1.56 3.24 -20.12
C ASP A 645 3.08 3.36 -19.99
N LEU A 646 3.76 2.21 -19.96
CA LEU A 646 5.21 2.13 -19.74
C LEU A 646 6.04 2.24 -21.04
N LEU A 647 5.39 2.18 -22.19
CA LEU A 647 6.09 2.25 -23.48
C LEU A 647 6.96 3.50 -23.62
N PRO A 648 6.50 4.73 -23.31
CA PRO A 648 7.35 5.91 -23.42
C PRO A 648 8.58 5.89 -22.50
N VAL A 649 8.49 5.24 -21.34
CA VAL A 649 9.67 5.07 -20.47
C VAL A 649 10.69 4.18 -21.15
N LEU A 650 10.26 3.05 -21.70
CA LEU A 650 11.16 2.10 -22.37
C LEU A 650 11.71 2.64 -23.70
N ALA A 651 10.92 3.40 -24.48
CA ALA A 651 11.42 4.05 -25.70
C ALA A 651 12.49 5.11 -25.39
N ASN A 652 12.32 5.87 -24.32
CA ASN A 652 13.32 6.83 -23.86
C ASN A 652 14.58 6.13 -23.32
N LEU A 653 14.43 5.01 -22.60
CA LEU A 653 15.55 4.16 -22.17
C LEU A 653 16.31 3.57 -23.37
N ALA A 654 15.58 3.03 -24.35
CA ALA A 654 16.18 2.48 -25.56
C ALA A 654 16.98 3.55 -26.33
N THR A 655 16.41 4.75 -26.47
CA THR A 655 17.08 5.87 -27.13
C THR A 655 18.36 6.30 -26.38
N GLU A 656 18.30 6.42 -25.04
CA GLU A 656 19.45 6.82 -24.21
C GLU A 656 20.59 5.80 -24.26
N LEU A 657 20.25 4.49 -24.40
CA LEU A 657 21.21 3.39 -24.37
C LEU A 657 21.56 2.84 -25.75
N ASP A 658 21.12 3.51 -26.83
CA ASP A 658 21.34 3.10 -28.23
C ASP A 658 20.86 1.66 -28.50
N LEU A 659 19.65 1.35 -28.04
CA LEU A 659 18.99 0.06 -28.22
C LEU A 659 17.85 0.15 -29.24
N VAL A 660 17.64 -0.95 -29.97
CA VAL A 660 16.47 -1.12 -30.84
C VAL A 660 15.31 -1.68 -30.02
N LEU A 661 14.13 -1.08 -30.18
CA LEU A 661 12.91 -1.47 -29.46
C LEU A 661 11.80 -1.79 -30.46
N TYR A 662 11.17 -2.95 -30.28
CA TYR A 662 9.89 -3.28 -30.91
C TYR A 662 8.85 -3.55 -29.83
N GLU A 663 7.62 -3.20 -30.13
CA GLU A 663 6.44 -3.39 -29.25
C GLU A 663 5.35 -4.13 -30.01
N GLN A 664 4.64 -5.01 -29.29
CA GLN A 664 3.40 -5.61 -29.75
C GLN A 664 2.35 -5.60 -28.66
N GLU A 665 1.19 -5.02 -28.96
CA GLU A 665 -0.03 -5.17 -28.17
C GLU A 665 -0.89 -6.27 -28.79
N ASP A 666 -1.24 -7.29 -27.98
CA ASP A 666 -2.08 -8.40 -28.44
C ASP A 666 -3.56 -8.02 -28.34
N GLU A 667 -4.23 -7.94 -29.46
CA GLU A 667 -5.64 -7.60 -29.54
C GLU A 667 -6.51 -8.80 -30.01
N VAL A 668 -5.88 -9.94 -30.30
CA VAL A 668 -6.56 -11.09 -30.89
C VAL A 668 -7.06 -12.04 -29.81
N MET A 669 -8.37 -12.05 -29.59
CA MET A 669 -9.03 -12.97 -28.66
C MET A 669 -10.26 -13.59 -29.32
N THR A 670 -10.23 -14.93 -29.50
CA THR A 670 -11.39 -15.72 -29.93
C THR A 670 -11.92 -16.56 -28.77
N PRO A 671 -13.15 -17.09 -28.85
CA PRO A 671 -13.65 -18.01 -27.82
C PRO A 671 -12.76 -19.23 -27.60
N GLU A 672 -12.17 -19.77 -28.69
CA GLU A 672 -11.26 -20.92 -28.65
C GLU A 672 -9.96 -20.58 -27.92
N LEU A 673 -9.31 -19.46 -28.24
CA LEU A 673 -8.10 -18.98 -27.57
C LEU A 673 -8.34 -18.71 -26.07
N ARG A 674 -9.53 -18.19 -25.74
CA ARG A 674 -9.93 -18.01 -24.35
C ARG A 674 -10.11 -19.36 -23.63
N ALA A 675 -10.66 -20.35 -24.30
CA ALA A 675 -10.80 -21.71 -23.75
C ALA A 675 -9.45 -22.39 -23.57
N GLU A 676 -8.45 -22.05 -24.40
CA GLU A 676 -7.05 -22.47 -24.25
C GLU A 676 -6.31 -21.72 -23.13
N GLY A 677 -6.99 -20.80 -22.43
CA GLY A 677 -6.43 -20.02 -21.32
C GLY A 677 -5.51 -18.88 -21.76
N LYS A 678 -5.68 -18.34 -22.99
CA LYS A 678 -4.98 -17.13 -23.44
C LYS A 678 -5.50 -15.91 -22.71
N GLU A 679 -4.57 -15.01 -22.34
CA GLU A 679 -4.86 -13.65 -21.91
C GLU A 679 -4.16 -12.65 -22.84
N LEU A 680 -4.78 -11.46 -23.02
CA LEU A 680 -4.19 -10.39 -23.81
C LEU A 680 -3.02 -9.75 -23.06
N ALA A 681 -1.99 -9.40 -23.80
CA ALA A 681 -0.80 -8.80 -23.21
C ALA A 681 -0.08 -7.84 -24.17
N ARG A 682 0.71 -6.97 -23.60
CA ARG A 682 1.59 -6.05 -24.32
C ARG A 682 3.02 -6.32 -23.94
N TRP A 683 3.87 -6.56 -24.93
CA TRP A 683 5.27 -6.91 -24.74
C TRP A 683 6.18 -6.04 -25.57
N VAL A 684 7.37 -5.83 -25.04
CA VAL A 684 8.47 -5.12 -25.71
C VAL A 684 9.64 -6.06 -25.82
N ILE A 685 10.31 -6.07 -26.98
CA ILE A 685 11.61 -6.70 -27.19
C ILE A 685 12.66 -5.62 -27.47
N MET A 686 13.80 -5.73 -26.79
CA MET A 686 14.94 -4.80 -26.96
C MET A 686 16.25 -5.54 -27.16
N GLY A 687 17.08 -5.03 -28.06
CA GLY A 687 18.43 -5.56 -28.32
C GLY A 687 19.34 -4.49 -28.87
N ARG A 688 20.63 -4.81 -29.01
CA ARG A 688 21.66 -3.86 -29.48
C ARG A 688 21.55 -3.60 -30.97
N GLU A 689 21.22 -4.60 -31.78
CA GLU A 689 21.19 -4.48 -33.23
C GLU A 689 19.87 -4.99 -33.81
N ARG A 690 19.33 -4.29 -34.80
CA ARG A 690 18.09 -4.65 -35.49
C ARG A 690 18.15 -6.05 -36.11
N ALA A 691 19.29 -6.39 -36.71
CA ALA A 691 19.48 -7.67 -37.37
C ALA A 691 19.31 -8.89 -36.44
N HIS A 692 19.59 -8.74 -35.14
CA HIS A 692 19.42 -9.81 -34.16
C HIS A 692 17.95 -10.00 -33.76
N LEU A 693 17.11 -8.94 -33.85
CA LEU A 693 15.71 -8.97 -33.46
C LEU A 693 14.77 -9.35 -34.62
N GLU A 694 15.10 -8.98 -35.87
CA GLU A 694 14.23 -9.21 -37.04
C GLU A 694 13.70 -10.65 -37.19
N PRO A 695 14.47 -11.70 -36.90
CA PRO A 695 13.93 -13.08 -37.00
C PRO A 695 12.79 -13.37 -36.01
N MET A 696 12.72 -12.63 -34.88
CA MET A 696 11.78 -12.84 -33.78
C MET A 696 10.52 -11.97 -33.93
N VAL A 697 10.65 -10.83 -34.64
CA VAL A 697 9.58 -9.84 -34.85
C VAL A 697 9.03 -9.90 -36.28
N SER A 698 8.98 -11.07 -36.87
CA SER A 698 8.51 -11.27 -38.25
C SER A 698 6.99 -11.08 -38.44
N ASP A 699 6.22 -11.05 -37.38
CA ASP A 699 4.78 -10.73 -37.41
C ASP A 699 4.60 -9.23 -37.59
N GLU A 700 3.74 -8.81 -38.55
CA GLU A 700 3.50 -7.41 -38.89
C GLU A 700 2.91 -6.56 -37.73
N ARG A 701 2.44 -7.23 -36.66
CA ARG A 701 1.95 -6.57 -35.44
C ARG A 701 3.06 -5.98 -34.56
N TRP A 702 4.31 -6.40 -34.78
CA TRP A 702 5.46 -5.79 -34.11
C TRP A 702 5.76 -4.42 -34.71
N ILE A 703 5.68 -3.38 -33.87
CA ILE A 703 5.93 -1.99 -34.25
C ILE A 703 7.29 -1.58 -33.71
N VAL A 704 8.16 -1.06 -34.60
CA VAL A 704 9.45 -0.50 -34.19
C VAL A 704 9.26 0.93 -33.68
N HIS A 705 9.94 1.28 -32.60
CA HIS A 705 10.01 2.63 -32.06
C HIS A 705 11.41 3.18 -32.29
N ASP A 706 11.54 4.07 -33.28
CA ASP A 706 12.79 4.71 -33.67
C ASP A 706 12.81 6.13 -33.08
N GLY A 707 13.28 6.28 -31.83
CA GLY A 707 13.47 7.56 -31.16
C GLY A 707 12.67 7.74 -29.86
N PRO A 708 12.88 8.89 -29.20
CA PRO A 708 12.27 9.14 -27.89
C PRO A 708 10.77 9.45 -28.00
N GLU A 709 10.03 8.97 -27.03
CA GLU A 709 8.62 9.28 -26.84
C GLU A 709 8.43 10.45 -25.86
N PRO A 710 7.27 11.14 -25.89
CA PRO A 710 6.97 12.19 -24.91
C PRO A 710 6.94 11.64 -23.48
N GLY A 711 7.83 12.11 -22.63
CA GLY A 711 7.91 11.70 -21.23
C GLY A 711 9.32 11.83 -20.66
N PRO A 712 9.48 11.71 -19.34
CA PRO A 712 10.77 11.76 -18.72
C PRO A 712 11.54 10.45 -18.85
N LEU A 713 12.87 10.55 -18.92
CA LEU A 713 13.76 9.42 -18.71
C LEU A 713 13.79 9.07 -17.22
N TRP A 714 13.55 7.80 -16.89
CA TRP A 714 13.61 7.33 -15.50
C TRP A 714 15.03 6.93 -15.12
N THR A 715 15.43 7.41 -13.94
CA THR A 715 16.71 7.11 -13.29
C THR A 715 16.45 6.70 -11.84
N ASP A 716 17.45 6.18 -11.15
CA ASP A 716 17.34 5.85 -9.72
C ASP A 716 17.03 7.09 -8.87
N ASP A 717 17.51 8.26 -9.32
CA ASP A 717 17.28 9.54 -8.64
C ASP A 717 16.01 10.27 -9.12
N PHE A 718 15.39 9.81 -10.23
CA PHE A 718 14.22 10.49 -10.80
C PHE A 718 13.26 9.55 -11.51
N SER A 719 12.00 9.57 -11.09
CA SER A 719 10.86 8.93 -11.79
C SER A 719 9.61 9.77 -11.59
N ASN A 720 8.72 9.78 -12.59
CA ASN A 720 7.44 10.51 -12.52
C ASN A 720 6.30 9.56 -12.93
N ILE A 721 5.60 9.02 -11.94
CA ILE A 721 4.51 8.06 -12.17
C ILE A 721 3.29 8.72 -12.80
N MET A 722 3.02 10.01 -12.48
CA MET A 722 1.90 10.75 -13.06
C MET A 722 2.01 10.87 -14.58
N SER A 723 3.23 10.91 -15.12
CA SER A 723 3.47 11.02 -16.56
C SER A 723 3.09 9.77 -17.37
N VAL A 724 2.94 8.64 -16.72
CA VAL A 724 2.61 7.34 -17.34
C VAL A 724 1.21 6.83 -17.01
N LEU A 725 0.42 7.59 -16.23
CA LEU A 725 -0.97 7.22 -15.95
C LEU A 725 -1.83 7.34 -17.20
N ARG A 726 -2.42 6.23 -17.66
CA ARG A 726 -3.31 6.19 -18.84
C ARG A 726 -4.47 7.17 -18.74
N ALA A 727 -5.04 7.35 -17.55
CA ALA A 727 -6.15 8.28 -17.31
C ALA A 727 -5.81 9.76 -17.57
N LEU A 728 -4.54 10.13 -17.61
CA LEU A 728 -4.07 11.50 -17.86
C LEU A 728 -3.54 11.70 -19.28
N ARG A 729 -3.43 10.62 -20.06
CA ARG A 729 -2.90 10.64 -21.44
C ARG A 729 -3.99 10.57 -22.52
N GLY A 730 -5.24 10.21 -22.14
CA GLY A 730 -6.39 10.02 -23.04
C GLY A 730 -7.03 11.29 -23.55
#